data_bce6fe76e5abd7c540fb28581038a896
#
_entry.id   bce6fe76e5abd7c540fb28581038a896
#
_cell.length_a   1.000
_cell.length_b   1.000
_cell.length_c   1.000
_cell.angle_alpha   90.00
_cell.angle_beta   90.00
_cell.angle_gamma   90.00
#
_symmetry.space_group_name_H-M   'P 1'
#
loop_
_entity.id
_entity.type
_entity.pdbx_description
1 polymer ?
#
loop_
_entity_poly.entity_id
_entity_poly.type
_entity_poly.pdbx_seq_one_letter_code
_entity_poly.pdbx_strand_id
1 'polypeptide(L)'
;MKAYGVNELRRMFLEFFESKGHLAMKSFSLVPHNDNSLLLINSGMAPLKPYFTGQEIPPRRRVTTCQKCIRTGDIENIGKTARHGTFFEMLGNFSFGDYFKHEAIAWSWEFLTQVVGLDPDRLYPSVYENDDEAFAIWQNEIGIAPERIFRFGKEDNFWEHGSGPCGPCSEIYYDRGEKYGCGKPGCTVGCDCDRYMEVWNNVFSQFDNDGHGNYSELKQKNIDTGMGLERLAVVVQDVDSIFDVDTIRALRDRVCELSGKEYHKEHAWDVSIRIITDHIRSATFMISDGILPSNEGRGYVLRRIIRRAARHGRLLGIDGKFLANLSTTVIEGSKDGYPELEEKKDFILNVLTQEEDKFNKTIDQGLAILTDLEEKMTAEGKTVMDGEDAFRLYDTYGFPIDLTKEILEEKGFSIDEDGFNAAMQKQREMARKARKATNYMGADATVYESLDPAITSSFVGYDKLEAVSRISALTTEDEVVEALTDGDKGTIIVDATPFYGTMGGQEGDKGVITSADGKFAVEDTIHLKGGKIGHVGYVVSGMFKLDDEVTLSVDKENRSATCKNHTATHLLQKALRDVLGTHVEQQGSLNNAGHLRFDFSHFSAMTAEELAQVEKAVNEKIAENIPVVTKLMTLDEAKKSGAMALFGEKYGDTVRVVCVDDYSKEFCGGTHVSNTGEIQAFKILSESGVAAGVRRIEALTGQGVFDYYNDLEKKLEEAAKTVKATPANLQEKLEHLMADLKSLQAENESLKSKAAKEALGDVMDQVQDVNGVKLLAVSVADVDMNGLRDLGDQLKEKIGEGVVVLASAKDGKVNLIAMATDAAMKQGAHAGNLIKGIAALVGGGGGGRPNMAQAGGKNPVGIDAAIAEAAKVLAGQIDK
;
A
#
# COMPACT_ATOMS: atom_id res chain seq x y z
N MET A 1 32.37 -28.84 -21.43
CA MET A 1 31.07 -28.18 -21.75
C MET A 1 31.33 -26.70 -21.95
N LYS A 2 30.66 -26.04 -22.92
CA LYS A 2 30.72 -24.56 -23.03
C LYS A 2 29.84 -23.96 -21.93
N ALA A 3 30.37 -23.03 -21.14
CA ALA A 3 29.61 -22.33 -20.14
C ALA A 3 28.74 -21.24 -20.83
N TYR A 4 27.47 -21.51 -21.00
CA TYR A 4 26.52 -20.54 -21.54
C TYR A 4 25.98 -19.65 -20.43
N GLY A 5 25.78 -18.35 -20.71
CA GLY A 5 25.13 -17.42 -19.80
C GLY A 5 23.61 -17.59 -19.77
N VAL A 6 22.95 -17.06 -18.72
CA VAL A 6 21.48 -17.13 -18.56
C VAL A 6 20.75 -16.57 -19.78
N ASN A 7 21.13 -15.39 -20.27
CA ASN A 7 20.50 -14.77 -21.43
C ASN A 7 20.72 -15.58 -22.72
N GLU A 8 21.88 -16.25 -22.85
CA GLU A 8 22.17 -17.13 -23.99
C GLU A 8 21.31 -18.41 -23.92
N LEU A 9 21.19 -19.04 -22.74
CA LEU A 9 20.35 -20.23 -22.54
C LEU A 9 18.87 -19.94 -22.83
N ARG A 10 18.35 -18.79 -22.37
CA ARG A 10 16.99 -18.36 -22.67
C ARG A 10 16.75 -18.27 -24.18
N ARG A 11 17.63 -17.60 -24.90
CA ARG A 11 17.55 -17.48 -26.36
C ARG A 11 17.64 -18.84 -27.05
N MET A 12 18.60 -19.68 -26.67
CA MET A 12 18.79 -21.01 -27.24
C MET A 12 17.53 -21.89 -27.09
N PHE A 13 16.85 -21.83 -25.96
CA PHE A 13 15.62 -22.57 -25.73
C PHE A 13 14.48 -22.10 -26.64
N LEU A 14 14.24 -20.80 -26.71
CA LEU A 14 13.19 -20.24 -27.55
C LEU A 14 13.44 -20.51 -29.04
N GLU A 15 14.67 -20.31 -29.54
CA GLU A 15 15.07 -20.58 -30.93
C GLU A 15 14.94 -22.07 -31.26
N PHE A 16 15.30 -22.97 -30.33
CA PHE A 16 15.14 -24.39 -30.53
C PHE A 16 13.68 -24.78 -30.73
N PHE A 17 12.77 -24.32 -29.89
CA PHE A 17 11.35 -24.62 -30.00
C PHE A 17 10.68 -23.90 -31.18
N GLU A 18 11.13 -22.72 -31.55
CA GLU A 18 10.71 -22.09 -32.82
C GLU A 18 11.08 -22.97 -34.03
N SER A 19 12.27 -23.60 -34.03
CA SER A 19 12.66 -24.56 -35.07
C SER A 19 11.78 -25.82 -35.13
N LYS A 20 11.12 -26.17 -34.00
CA LYS A 20 10.11 -27.23 -33.88
C LYS A 20 8.68 -26.76 -34.19
N GLY A 21 8.52 -25.52 -34.67
CA GLY A 21 7.24 -24.94 -35.09
C GLY A 21 6.43 -24.25 -33.99
N HIS A 22 7.00 -24.02 -32.82
CA HIS A 22 6.36 -23.26 -31.76
C HIS A 22 6.33 -21.76 -32.05
N LEU A 23 5.32 -21.08 -31.53
CA LEU A 23 5.28 -19.62 -31.45
C LEU A 23 5.95 -19.18 -30.15
N ALA A 24 7.06 -18.47 -30.22
CA ALA A 24 7.65 -17.85 -29.06
C ALA A 24 6.77 -16.66 -28.60
N MET A 25 6.22 -16.77 -27.39
CA MET A 25 5.42 -15.71 -26.77
C MET A 25 6.24 -14.98 -25.72
N LYS A 26 5.99 -13.67 -25.58
CA LYS A 26 6.57 -12.90 -24.48
C LYS A 26 6.08 -13.42 -23.14
N SER A 27 6.88 -13.24 -22.09
CA SER A 27 6.45 -13.52 -20.72
C SER A 27 5.20 -12.73 -20.39
N PHE A 28 4.23 -13.38 -19.76
CA PHE A 28 3.07 -12.72 -19.19
C PHE A 28 3.46 -11.96 -17.93
N SER A 29 2.59 -11.04 -17.49
CA SER A 29 2.74 -10.36 -16.22
C SER A 29 2.71 -11.35 -15.05
N LEU A 30 3.43 -11.03 -13.97
CA LEU A 30 3.33 -11.74 -12.68
C LEU A 30 1.94 -11.63 -12.05
N VAL A 31 1.16 -10.63 -12.48
CA VAL A 31 -0.23 -10.43 -12.01
C VAL A 31 -1.16 -11.34 -12.83
N PRO A 32 -1.85 -12.33 -12.22
CA PRO A 32 -2.77 -13.19 -12.92
C PRO A 32 -3.93 -12.41 -13.54
N HIS A 33 -4.28 -12.70 -14.79
CA HIS A 33 -5.48 -12.20 -15.44
C HIS A 33 -6.60 -13.23 -15.32
N ASN A 34 -7.75 -12.82 -14.81
CA ASN A 34 -8.97 -13.66 -14.70
C ASN A 34 -8.84 -14.96 -13.87
N ASP A 35 -7.80 -15.10 -13.06
CA ASP A 35 -7.62 -16.24 -12.15
C ASP A 35 -7.46 -15.73 -10.71
N ASN A 36 -8.54 -15.81 -9.93
CA ASN A 36 -8.56 -15.42 -8.53
C ASN A 36 -7.98 -16.50 -7.58
N SER A 37 -7.63 -17.68 -8.11
CA SER A 37 -7.02 -18.75 -7.32
C SER A 37 -5.54 -18.54 -7.07
N LEU A 38 -4.90 -17.69 -7.89
CA LEU A 38 -3.48 -17.37 -7.80
C LEU A 38 -3.26 -15.93 -7.34
N LEU A 39 -2.39 -15.75 -6.35
CA LEU A 39 -1.95 -14.42 -5.95
C LEU A 39 -0.96 -13.82 -6.97
N LEU A 40 -0.01 -14.64 -7.42
CA LEU A 40 1.03 -14.32 -8.40
C LEU A 40 1.23 -15.52 -9.33
N ILE A 41 1.66 -15.27 -10.57
CA ILE A 41 2.01 -16.33 -11.50
C ILE A 41 3.21 -17.12 -10.95
N ASN A 42 3.04 -18.42 -10.79
CA ASN A 42 4.00 -19.34 -10.16
C ASN A 42 4.47 -20.48 -11.07
N SER A 43 3.94 -20.55 -12.30
CA SER A 43 4.31 -21.56 -13.31
C SER A 43 4.12 -21.05 -14.73
N GLY A 44 4.75 -21.71 -15.70
CA GLY A 44 4.64 -21.38 -17.11
C GLY A 44 3.24 -21.59 -17.69
N MET A 45 2.51 -22.59 -17.16
CA MET A 45 1.17 -22.95 -17.60
C MET A 45 0.09 -22.00 -17.10
N ALA A 46 0.27 -21.39 -15.92
CA ALA A 46 -0.77 -20.61 -15.27
C ALA A 46 -1.44 -19.56 -16.19
N PRO A 47 -0.71 -18.72 -16.94
CA PRO A 47 -1.34 -17.76 -17.85
C PRO A 47 -1.95 -18.40 -19.10
N LEU A 48 -1.63 -19.66 -19.41
CA LEU A 48 -2.10 -20.41 -20.58
C LEU A 48 -3.27 -21.36 -20.28
N LYS A 49 -3.71 -21.43 -19.02
CA LYS A 49 -4.77 -22.34 -18.56
C LYS A 49 -6.04 -22.33 -19.43
N PRO A 50 -6.56 -21.18 -19.96
CA PRO A 50 -7.72 -21.18 -20.85
C PRO A 50 -7.52 -21.97 -22.15
N TYR A 51 -6.28 -22.10 -22.65
CA TYR A 51 -5.96 -22.88 -23.85
C TYR A 51 -5.96 -24.39 -23.57
N PHE A 52 -5.53 -24.78 -22.37
CA PHE A 52 -5.55 -26.20 -21.94
C PHE A 52 -6.98 -26.74 -21.76
N THR A 53 -7.88 -25.88 -21.26
CA THR A 53 -9.29 -26.24 -21.03
C THR A 53 -10.16 -26.09 -22.29
N GLY A 54 -9.62 -25.48 -23.36
CA GLY A 54 -10.38 -25.16 -24.57
C GLY A 54 -11.37 -24.02 -24.41
N GLN A 55 -11.28 -23.22 -23.34
CA GLN A 55 -12.08 -21.99 -23.15
C GLN A 55 -11.69 -20.91 -24.16
N GLU A 56 -10.41 -20.85 -24.51
CA GLU A 56 -9.90 -19.95 -25.53
C GLU A 56 -9.12 -20.71 -26.61
N ILE A 57 -9.10 -20.18 -27.83
CA ILE A 57 -8.32 -20.74 -28.93
C ILE A 57 -6.89 -20.15 -28.84
N PRO A 58 -5.87 -21.00 -28.72
CA PRO A 58 -4.49 -20.51 -28.69
C PRO A 58 -4.09 -19.87 -30.02
N PRO A 59 -3.20 -18.88 -30.03
CA PRO A 59 -2.71 -18.24 -31.26
C PRO A 59 -1.99 -19.23 -32.19
N ARG A 60 -1.43 -20.29 -31.63
CA ARG A 60 -0.86 -21.46 -32.29
C ARG A 60 -0.96 -22.66 -31.36
N ARG A 61 -1.14 -23.87 -31.91
CA ARG A 61 -1.21 -25.09 -31.10
C ARG A 61 0.11 -25.47 -30.42
N ARG A 62 1.22 -24.92 -30.87
CA ARG A 62 2.56 -25.06 -30.28
C ARG A 62 3.02 -23.68 -29.82
N VAL A 63 3.28 -23.53 -28.54
CA VAL A 63 3.75 -22.28 -27.93
C VAL A 63 4.99 -22.55 -27.10
N THR A 64 5.91 -21.62 -27.07
CA THR A 64 7.05 -21.63 -26.13
C THR A 64 7.18 -20.30 -25.44
N THR A 65 7.58 -20.34 -24.16
CA THR A 65 7.75 -19.12 -23.35
C THR A 65 8.95 -19.23 -22.42
N CYS A 66 9.48 -18.07 -22.03
CA CYS A 66 10.28 -17.94 -20.82
C CYS A 66 9.46 -17.10 -19.84
N GLN A 67 8.73 -17.75 -18.92
CA GLN A 67 7.75 -17.12 -18.05
C GLN A 67 8.36 -16.68 -16.72
N LYS A 68 8.16 -15.41 -16.35
CA LYS A 68 8.43 -14.87 -15.02
C LYS A 68 7.54 -15.57 -13.99
N CYS A 69 8.13 -16.08 -12.91
CA CYS A 69 7.40 -16.78 -11.86
C CYS A 69 7.82 -16.28 -10.48
N ILE A 70 6.84 -16.23 -9.55
CA ILE A 70 7.07 -15.96 -8.12
C ILE A 70 6.49 -17.11 -7.29
N ARG A 71 7.31 -17.72 -6.44
CA ARG A 71 6.87 -18.70 -5.44
C ARG A 71 7.07 -18.14 -4.03
N THR A 72 5.98 -17.87 -3.33
CA THR A 72 6.00 -17.25 -2.00
C THR A 72 6.24 -18.25 -0.87
N GLY A 73 5.92 -19.53 -1.07
CA GLY A 73 6.13 -20.58 -0.07
C GLY A 73 7.60 -20.83 0.26
N ASP A 74 8.50 -20.47 -0.65
CA ASP A 74 9.95 -20.70 -0.47
C ASP A 74 10.70 -19.53 0.16
N ILE A 75 10.04 -18.41 0.44
CA ILE A 75 10.69 -17.17 0.96
C ILE A 75 11.51 -17.46 2.23
N GLU A 76 11.03 -18.34 3.11
CA GLU A 76 11.70 -18.67 4.37
C GLU A 76 12.92 -19.58 4.19
N ASN A 77 13.00 -20.29 3.06
CA ASN A 77 14.11 -21.15 2.68
C ASN A 77 15.24 -20.38 1.96
N ILE A 78 14.96 -19.15 1.52
CA ILE A 78 15.94 -18.31 0.83
C ILE A 78 17.12 -18.01 1.74
N GLY A 79 18.30 -18.20 1.20
CA GLY A 79 19.56 -18.05 1.93
C GLY A 79 20.03 -19.33 2.61
N LYS A 80 19.12 -20.26 2.94
CA LYS A 80 19.44 -21.52 3.64
C LYS A 80 19.77 -22.67 2.68
N THR A 81 19.24 -22.64 1.46
CA THR A 81 19.42 -23.68 0.43
C THR A 81 20.13 -23.11 -0.81
N ALA A 82 20.69 -24.00 -1.64
CA ALA A 82 21.43 -23.62 -2.86
C ALA A 82 20.52 -23.46 -4.10
N ARG A 83 19.29 -23.96 -4.06
CA ARG A 83 18.41 -24.15 -5.22
C ARG A 83 17.09 -23.34 -5.21
N HIS A 84 16.74 -22.69 -4.08
CA HIS A 84 15.49 -21.96 -3.94
C HIS A 84 15.69 -20.47 -4.26
N GLY A 85 14.78 -19.94 -5.07
CA GLY A 85 14.64 -18.53 -5.39
C GLY A 85 13.16 -18.12 -5.36
N THR A 86 12.86 -16.93 -4.83
CA THR A 86 11.51 -16.37 -4.83
C THR A 86 11.04 -16.05 -6.24
N PHE A 87 11.88 -15.34 -7.00
CA PHE A 87 11.69 -15.11 -8.43
C PHE A 87 12.57 -16.08 -9.23
N PHE A 88 12.00 -16.69 -10.25
CA PHE A 88 12.72 -17.51 -11.22
C PHE A 88 12.07 -17.43 -12.58
N GLU A 89 12.82 -17.84 -13.60
CA GLU A 89 12.36 -17.91 -14.98
C GLU A 89 12.07 -19.36 -15.34
N MET A 90 10.83 -19.62 -15.80
CA MET A 90 10.41 -20.95 -16.24
C MET A 90 10.38 -21.01 -17.77
N LEU A 91 11.28 -21.78 -18.35
CA LEU A 91 11.27 -22.13 -19.75
C LEU A 91 10.22 -23.22 -19.98
N GLY A 92 9.33 -23.03 -20.95
CA GLY A 92 8.26 -23.96 -21.21
C GLY A 92 7.95 -24.10 -22.70
N ASN A 93 7.64 -25.34 -23.10
CA ASN A 93 7.06 -25.65 -24.40
C ASN A 93 5.72 -26.34 -24.20
N PHE A 94 4.73 -25.90 -24.95
CA PHE A 94 3.34 -26.26 -24.75
C PHE A 94 2.73 -26.78 -26.04
N SER A 95 1.90 -27.84 -25.91
CA SER A 95 1.10 -28.39 -27.00
C SER A 95 -0.37 -28.40 -26.61
N PHE A 96 -1.21 -27.80 -27.43
CA PHE A 96 -2.66 -27.78 -27.26
C PHE A 96 -3.31 -28.74 -28.25
N GLY A 97 -3.29 -30.05 -27.93
CA GLY A 97 -3.84 -31.12 -28.77
C GLY A 97 -3.12 -31.31 -30.10
N ASP A 98 -1.80 -31.04 -30.17
CA ASP A 98 -0.98 -31.27 -31.37
C ASP A 98 -0.03 -32.46 -31.16
N TYR A 99 1.06 -32.30 -30.43
CA TYR A 99 1.99 -33.36 -30.08
C TYR A 99 1.82 -33.82 -28.61
N PHE A 100 2.38 -34.96 -28.26
CA PHE A 100 2.25 -35.51 -26.90
C PHE A 100 3.60 -36.10 -26.40
N LYS A 101 3.58 -37.22 -25.67
CA LYS A 101 4.74 -37.78 -24.93
C LYS A 101 5.97 -38.03 -25.82
N HIS A 102 5.82 -38.60 -27.00
CA HIS A 102 6.93 -38.98 -27.88
C HIS A 102 7.79 -37.77 -28.27
N GLU A 103 7.18 -36.72 -28.79
CA GLU A 103 7.88 -35.53 -29.17
C GLU A 103 8.40 -34.77 -27.95
N ALA A 104 7.60 -34.64 -26.86
CA ALA A 104 8.00 -33.89 -25.66
C ALA A 104 9.27 -34.51 -25.05
N ILE A 105 9.31 -35.81 -24.88
CA ILE A 105 10.47 -36.56 -24.36
C ILE A 105 11.66 -36.42 -25.31
N ALA A 106 11.43 -36.67 -26.59
CA ALA A 106 12.52 -36.61 -27.58
C ALA A 106 13.16 -35.20 -27.69
N TRP A 107 12.33 -34.16 -27.70
CA TRP A 107 12.86 -32.77 -27.80
C TRP A 107 13.51 -32.29 -26.51
N SER A 108 13.02 -32.69 -25.34
CA SER A 108 13.68 -32.36 -24.08
C SER A 108 15.07 -32.99 -23.99
N TRP A 109 15.19 -34.24 -24.41
CA TRP A 109 16.47 -34.93 -24.49
C TRP A 109 17.42 -34.33 -25.56
N GLU A 110 16.90 -34.04 -26.75
CA GLU A 110 17.66 -33.41 -27.84
C GLU A 110 18.21 -32.04 -27.38
N PHE A 111 17.37 -31.21 -26.76
CA PHE A 111 17.78 -29.89 -26.26
C PHE A 111 18.92 -30.01 -25.24
N LEU A 112 18.75 -30.85 -24.23
CA LEU A 112 19.74 -30.99 -23.16
C LEU A 112 21.06 -31.56 -23.67
N THR A 113 21.02 -32.58 -24.54
CA THR A 113 22.21 -33.32 -24.94
C THR A 113 22.90 -32.79 -26.19
N GLN A 114 22.14 -32.31 -27.19
CA GLN A 114 22.69 -31.88 -28.47
C GLN A 114 22.85 -30.37 -28.56
N VAL A 115 21.89 -29.58 -27.99
CA VAL A 115 21.92 -28.12 -28.09
C VAL A 115 22.74 -27.54 -26.94
N VAL A 116 22.43 -27.92 -25.70
CA VAL A 116 23.18 -27.47 -24.49
C VAL A 116 24.48 -28.25 -24.33
N GLY A 117 24.49 -29.53 -24.71
CA GLY A 117 25.67 -30.42 -24.66
C GLY A 117 25.94 -30.98 -23.26
N LEU A 118 24.86 -31.23 -22.49
CA LEU A 118 24.99 -31.98 -21.23
C LEU A 118 25.39 -33.43 -21.50
N ASP A 119 26.19 -34.01 -20.58
CA ASP A 119 26.61 -35.40 -20.66
C ASP A 119 25.41 -36.33 -20.44
N PRO A 120 25.02 -37.16 -21.45
CA PRO A 120 23.89 -38.06 -21.36
C PRO A 120 24.03 -39.08 -20.23
N ASP A 121 25.26 -39.44 -19.84
CA ASP A 121 25.50 -40.41 -18.77
C ASP A 121 25.23 -39.84 -17.38
N ARG A 122 25.10 -38.54 -17.26
CA ARG A 122 24.74 -37.84 -16.02
C ARG A 122 23.26 -37.43 -15.96
N LEU A 123 22.45 -37.75 -16.98
CA LEU A 123 21.03 -37.49 -17.02
C LEU A 123 20.22 -38.72 -16.64
N TYR A 124 19.27 -38.55 -15.73
CA TYR A 124 18.42 -39.62 -15.16
C TYR A 124 16.95 -39.20 -15.27
N PRO A 125 16.14 -39.85 -16.13
CA PRO A 125 14.70 -39.56 -16.18
C PRO A 125 13.95 -40.29 -15.06
N SER A 126 12.88 -39.66 -14.59
CA SER A 126 11.83 -40.29 -13.79
C SER A 126 10.49 -40.29 -14.54
N VAL A 127 9.60 -41.22 -14.17
CA VAL A 127 8.26 -41.29 -14.69
C VAL A 127 7.27 -41.64 -13.56
N TYR A 128 6.01 -41.26 -13.74
CA TYR A 128 4.94 -41.70 -12.84
C TYR A 128 4.88 -43.22 -12.80
N GLU A 129 4.71 -43.82 -11.63
CA GLU A 129 4.78 -45.27 -11.41
C GLU A 129 3.88 -46.09 -12.32
N ASN A 130 2.71 -45.55 -12.72
CA ASN A 130 1.74 -46.16 -13.58
C ASN A 130 1.82 -45.69 -15.05
N ASP A 131 2.83 -44.95 -15.45
CA ASP A 131 3.02 -44.48 -16.84
C ASP A 131 4.03 -45.35 -17.59
N ASP A 132 3.59 -46.54 -17.99
CA ASP A 132 4.39 -47.49 -18.77
C ASP A 132 4.71 -46.95 -20.17
N GLU A 133 3.89 -46.05 -20.74
CA GLU A 133 4.12 -45.46 -22.05
C GLU A 133 5.35 -44.55 -22.01
N ALA A 134 5.41 -43.64 -21.03
CA ALA A 134 6.59 -42.75 -20.86
C ALA A 134 7.86 -43.57 -20.57
N PHE A 135 7.77 -44.64 -19.74
CA PHE A 135 8.88 -45.52 -19.49
C PHE A 135 9.39 -46.20 -20.77
N ALA A 136 8.46 -46.71 -21.59
CA ALA A 136 8.81 -47.37 -22.85
C ALA A 136 9.46 -46.38 -23.87
N ILE A 137 9.02 -45.12 -23.91
CA ILE A 137 9.63 -44.10 -24.76
C ILE A 137 11.08 -43.84 -24.33
N TRP A 138 11.33 -43.64 -23.03
CA TRP A 138 12.69 -43.46 -22.53
C TRP A 138 13.60 -44.67 -22.84
N GLN A 139 13.08 -45.88 -22.63
CA GLN A 139 13.86 -47.10 -22.85
C GLN A 139 14.11 -47.37 -24.34
N ASN A 140 13.05 -47.36 -25.18
CA ASN A 140 13.11 -47.91 -26.52
C ASN A 140 13.43 -46.85 -27.61
N GLU A 141 12.99 -45.62 -27.42
CA GLU A 141 13.19 -44.56 -28.42
C GLU A 141 14.43 -43.70 -28.10
N ILE A 142 14.58 -43.31 -26.80
CA ILE A 142 15.75 -42.54 -26.38
C ILE A 142 16.95 -43.44 -26.09
N GLY A 143 16.72 -44.74 -25.71
CA GLY A 143 17.78 -45.69 -25.46
C GLY A 143 18.38 -45.63 -24.07
N ILE A 144 17.65 -45.16 -23.09
CA ILE A 144 18.11 -45.14 -21.69
C ILE A 144 17.95 -46.53 -21.07
N ALA A 145 19.01 -46.97 -20.41
CA ALA A 145 18.99 -48.27 -19.70
C ALA A 145 17.92 -48.24 -18.59
N PRO A 146 17.11 -49.33 -18.44
CA PRO A 146 15.98 -49.37 -17.51
C PRO A 146 16.34 -49.01 -16.05
N GLU A 147 17.52 -49.37 -15.60
CA GLU A 147 18.05 -49.10 -14.28
C GLU A 147 18.38 -47.62 -14.03
N ARG A 148 18.35 -46.80 -15.09
CA ARG A 148 18.53 -45.33 -15.02
C ARG A 148 17.20 -44.59 -15.12
N ILE A 149 16.06 -45.28 -15.30
CA ILE A 149 14.74 -44.70 -15.36
C ILE A 149 14.02 -45.00 -14.03
N PHE A 150 13.72 -43.92 -13.28
CA PHE A 150 13.15 -44.05 -11.95
C PHE A 150 11.63 -43.94 -11.99
N ARG A 151 10.93 -44.68 -11.13
CA ARG A 151 9.47 -44.63 -10.99
C ARG A 151 9.13 -44.04 -9.64
N PHE A 152 8.36 -42.94 -9.64
CA PHE A 152 7.89 -42.32 -8.42
C PHE A 152 6.37 -42.25 -8.38
N GLY A 153 5.86 -42.06 -7.17
CA GLY A 153 4.44 -41.99 -6.89
C GLY A 153 3.83 -40.64 -7.31
N LYS A 154 2.59 -40.46 -6.88
CA LYS A 154 1.82 -39.28 -7.21
C LYS A 154 2.45 -37.98 -6.62
N GLU A 155 3.16 -38.09 -5.51
CA GLU A 155 3.77 -36.95 -4.84
C GLU A 155 4.88 -36.30 -5.68
N ASP A 156 5.61 -37.08 -6.47
CA ASP A 156 6.76 -36.63 -7.26
C ASP A 156 6.44 -36.52 -8.76
N ASN A 157 5.81 -37.55 -9.35
CA ASN A 157 5.61 -37.63 -10.80
C ASN A 157 4.14 -37.53 -11.26
N PHE A 158 3.30 -36.76 -10.54
CA PHE A 158 1.97 -36.36 -11.01
C PHE A 158 1.72 -34.92 -10.67
N TRP A 159 1.60 -34.08 -11.69
CA TRP A 159 1.41 -32.66 -11.50
C TRP A 159 -0.07 -32.29 -11.41
N GLU A 160 -0.46 -31.61 -10.34
CA GLU A 160 -1.77 -31.02 -10.14
C GLU A 160 -1.66 -29.75 -9.30
N HIS A 161 -2.52 -28.77 -9.55
CA HIS A 161 -2.58 -27.57 -8.74
C HIS A 161 -4.03 -27.08 -8.59
N GLY A 162 -4.63 -27.39 -7.46
CA GLY A 162 -6.04 -27.10 -7.18
C GLY A 162 -6.96 -27.81 -8.18
N SER A 163 -7.87 -27.04 -8.82
CA SER A 163 -8.75 -27.52 -9.88
C SER A 163 -8.18 -27.19 -11.27
N GLY A 164 -8.44 -28.06 -12.25
CA GLY A 164 -8.08 -27.84 -13.65
C GLY A 164 -7.18 -28.91 -14.25
N PRO A 165 -6.52 -28.62 -15.38
CA PRO A 165 -5.70 -29.58 -16.12
C PRO A 165 -4.57 -30.17 -15.28
N CYS A 166 -4.43 -31.49 -15.30
CA CYS A 166 -3.42 -32.22 -14.55
C CYS A 166 -3.05 -33.53 -15.27
N GLY A 167 -2.01 -34.18 -14.79
CA GLY A 167 -1.59 -35.48 -15.33
C GLY A 167 -0.25 -35.98 -14.83
N PRO A 168 0.13 -37.23 -15.22
CA PRO A 168 1.44 -37.75 -14.91
C PRO A 168 2.54 -36.89 -15.53
N CYS A 169 3.71 -36.94 -14.94
CA CYS A 169 4.86 -36.23 -15.47
C CYS A 169 6.12 -37.08 -15.50
N SER A 170 7.08 -36.63 -16.29
CA SER A 170 8.41 -37.20 -16.41
C SER A 170 9.44 -36.08 -16.22
N GLU A 171 10.24 -36.25 -15.18
CA GLU A 171 11.30 -35.28 -14.83
C GLU A 171 12.65 -35.80 -15.31
N ILE A 172 13.55 -34.87 -15.59
CA ILE A 172 14.94 -35.15 -15.94
C ILE A 172 15.85 -34.56 -14.88
N TYR A 173 16.62 -35.43 -14.23
CA TYR A 173 17.60 -35.05 -13.20
C TYR A 173 19.02 -35.09 -13.75
N TYR A 174 19.84 -34.17 -13.31
CA TYR A 174 21.27 -34.14 -13.62
C TYR A 174 22.10 -34.47 -12.39
N ASP A 175 22.98 -35.50 -12.47
CA ASP A 175 23.93 -35.84 -11.41
C ASP A 175 25.11 -34.86 -11.41
N ARG A 176 25.13 -33.99 -10.43
CA ARG A 176 26.21 -33.01 -10.21
C ARG A 176 27.46 -33.61 -9.60
N GLY A 177 27.39 -34.87 -9.18
CA GLY A 177 28.50 -35.60 -8.57
C GLY A 177 28.43 -35.69 -7.05
N GLU A 178 29.25 -36.60 -6.49
CA GLU A 178 29.19 -36.97 -5.09
C GLU A 178 29.47 -35.79 -4.12
N LYS A 179 30.24 -34.79 -4.55
CA LYS A 179 30.55 -33.61 -3.72
C LYS A 179 29.30 -32.85 -3.28
N TYR A 180 28.19 -32.97 -4.02
CA TYR A 180 26.90 -32.34 -3.70
C TYR A 180 25.91 -33.29 -3.00
N GLY A 181 26.30 -34.54 -2.78
CA GLY A 181 25.49 -35.54 -2.13
C GLY A 181 25.39 -35.38 -0.62
N CYS A 182 24.34 -35.96 -0.02
CA CYS A 182 24.11 -35.93 1.43
C CYS A 182 25.09 -36.83 2.22
N GLY A 183 25.97 -37.57 1.56
CA GLY A 183 26.89 -38.49 2.19
C GLY A 183 26.22 -39.74 2.82
N LYS A 184 24.94 -39.93 2.68
CA LYS A 184 24.19 -41.09 3.21
C LYS A 184 24.29 -42.29 2.26
N PRO A 185 24.38 -43.50 2.76
CA PRO A 185 24.24 -44.69 1.93
C PRO A 185 22.85 -44.69 1.25
N GLY A 186 22.83 -44.94 -0.08
CA GLY A 186 21.56 -44.96 -0.86
C GLY A 186 21.15 -43.60 -1.42
N CYS A 187 22.03 -42.58 -1.42
CA CYS A 187 21.79 -41.32 -2.15
C CYS A 187 21.57 -41.61 -3.64
N THR A 188 20.36 -41.34 -4.13
CA THR A 188 19.92 -41.59 -5.50
C THR A 188 19.02 -40.49 -6.00
N VAL A 189 18.50 -40.57 -7.24
CA VAL A 189 17.48 -39.70 -7.77
C VAL A 189 16.27 -39.70 -6.83
N GLY A 190 15.67 -38.53 -6.58
CA GLY A 190 14.62 -38.30 -5.58
C GLY A 190 15.15 -38.00 -4.16
N CYS A 191 16.48 -37.99 -3.93
CA CYS A 191 17.02 -37.54 -2.67
C CYS A 191 16.94 -36.00 -2.57
N ASP A 192 16.57 -35.48 -1.39
CA ASP A 192 16.46 -34.03 -1.12
C ASP A 192 17.81 -33.24 -1.16
N CYS A 193 18.93 -33.93 -1.38
CA CYS A 193 20.22 -33.27 -1.51
C CYS A 193 20.44 -32.61 -2.89
N ASP A 194 21.49 -31.78 -3.01
CA ASP A 194 21.79 -31.04 -4.23
C ASP A 194 22.55 -31.87 -5.30
N ARG A 195 22.72 -33.21 -5.12
CA ARG A 195 23.42 -34.04 -6.09
C ARG A 195 22.63 -34.25 -7.36
N TYR A 196 21.39 -34.75 -7.24
CA TYR A 196 20.51 -34.98 -8.36
C TYR A 196 19.55 -33.80 -8.52
N MET A 197 19.93 -32.85 -9.35
CA MET A 197 19.13 -31.63 -9.56
C MET A 197 18.12 -31.87 -10.67
N GLU A 198 16.84 -31.73 -10.39
CA GLU A 198 15.78 -31.67 -11.39
C GLU A 198 16.02 -30.46 -12.29
N VAL A 199 16.21 -30.70 -13.59
CA VAL A 199 16.43 -29.65 -14.59
C VAL A 199 15.23 -29.45 -15.51
N TRP A 200 14.37 -30.47 -15.72
CA TRP A 200 13.22 -30.38 -16.62
C TRP A 200 12.08 -31.25 -16.13
N ASN A 201 10.86 -30.74 -16.19
CA ASN A 201 9.63 -31.50 -15.93
C ASN A 201 8.73 -31.47 -17.18
N ASN A 202 8.40 -32.66 -17.72
CA ASN A 202 7.44 -32.85 -18.82
C ASN A 202 6.12 -33.32 -18.23
N VAL A 203 5.09 -32.46 -18.20
CA VAL A 203 3.77 -32.79 -17.71
C VAL A 203 2.85 -33.19 -18.86
N PHE A 204 2.26 -34.35 -18.78
CA PHE A 204 1.33 -34.91 -19.74
C PHE A 204 -0.11 -34.63 -19.30
N SER A 205 -0.58 -33.41 -19.54
CA SER A 205 -1.91 -32.93 -19.14
C SER A 205 -2.98 -33.66 -19.93
N GLN A 206 -3.58 -34.66 -19.32
CA GLN A 206 -4.64 -35.50 -19.92
C GLN A 206 -5.90 -35.57 -19.07
N PHE A 207 -5.89 -35.09 -17.83
CA PHE A 207 -7.01 -35.07 -16.92
C PHE A 207 -7.39 -33.67 -16.50
N ASP A 208 -8.66 -33.52 -16.09
CA ASP A 208 -9.20 -32.32 -15.43
C ASP A 208 -9.62 -32.69 -14.01
N ASN A 209 -9.04 -32.02 -13.01
CA ASN A 209 -9.34 -32.19 -11.59
C ASN A 209 -10.40 -31.19 -11.16
N ASP A 210 -11.52 -31.69 -10.60
CA ASP A 210 -12.62 -30.84 -10.09
C ASP A 210 -12.31 -30.11 -8.77
N GLY A 211 -11.11 -30.31 -8.21
CA GLY A 211 -10.70 -29.76 -6.91
C GLY A 211 -11.19 -30.61 -5.71
N HIS A 212 -11.94 -31.68 -5.94
CA HIS A 212 -12.42 -32.61 -4.92
C HIS A 212 -11.76 -34.00 -5.02
N GLY A 213 -10.76 -34.12 -5.89
CA GLY A 213 -10.02 -35.36 -6.10
C GLY A 213 -10.64 -36.27 -7.16
N ASN A 214 -11.62 -35.80 -7.94
CA ASN A 214 -12.16 -36.57 -9.07
C ASN A 214 -11.50 -36.07 -10.37
N TYR A 215 -11.08 -37.03 -11.20
CA TYR A 215 -10.39 -36.77 -12.46
C TYR A 215 -11.27 -37.23 -13.63
N SER A 216 -11.47 -36.35 -14.59
CA SER A 216 -12.09 -36.66 -15.88
C SER A 216 -11.07 -36.48 -17.00
N GLU A 217 -11.17 -37.25 -18.07
CA GLU A 217 -10.29 -37.07 -19.23
C GLU A 217 -10.56 -35.71 -19.91
N LEU A 218 -9.49 -34.98 -20.23
CA LEU A 218 -9.57 -33.78 -21.08
C LEU A 218 -9.99 -34.16 -22.51
N LYS A 219 -10.75 -33.31 -23.18
CA LYS A 219 -11.15 -33.47 -24.58
C LYS A 219 -9.95 -33.57 -25.53
N GLN A 220 -8.85 -32.98 -25.17
CA GLN A 220 -7.57 -33.01 -25.89
C GLN A 220 -6.44 -33.26 -24.91
N LYS A 221 -5.46 -34.06 -25.33
CA LYS A 221 -4.20 -34.26 -24.58
C LYS A 221 -3.26 -33.10 -24.85
N ASN A 222 -2.68 -32.57 -23.81
CA ASN A 222 -1.82 -31.41 -23.89
C ASN A 222 -0.43 -31.69 -23.30
N ILE A 223 0.56 -30.94 -23.72
CA ILE A 223 1.89 -30.91 -23.10
C ILE A 223 2.05 -29.58 -22.38
N ASP A 224 2.46 -29.68 -21.13
CA ASP A 224 2.97 -28.60 -20.29
C ASP A 224 4.39 -28.99 -19.88
N THR A 225 5.38 -28.12 -20.10
CA THR A 225 6.72 -28.38 -19.60
C THR A 225 7.23 -27.20 -18.78
N GLY A 226 8.07 -27.53 -17.80
CA GLY A 226 8.73 -26.52 -16.96
C GLY A 226 10.19 -26.86 -16.74
N MET A 227 11.08 -25.94 -17.12
CA MET A 227 12.50 -26.01 -16.86
C MET A 227 12.96 -24.69 -16.21
N GLY A 228 13.45 -24.76 -14.98
CA GLY A 228 14.00 -23.59 -14.29
C GLY A 228 15.27 -23.11 -14.99
N LEU A 229 15.25 -21.90 -15.56
CA LEU A 229 16.40 -21.33 -16.29
C LEU A 229 17.63 -21.23 -15.39
N GLU A 230 17.45 -20.80 -14.14
CA GLU A 230 18.53 -20.68 -13.16
C GLU A 230 19.12 -22.04 -12.78
N ARG A 231 18.27 -23.08 -12.62
CA ARG A 231 18.74 -24.44 -12.35
C ARG A 231 19.54 -25.02 -13.53
N LEU A 232 19.05 -24.82 -14.76
CA LEU A 232 19.80 -25.19 -15.94
C LEU A 232 21.15 -24.45 -15.99
N ALA A 233 21.18 -23.17 -15.70
CA ALA A 233 22.40 -22.38 -15.66
C ALA A 233 23.39 -22.88 -14.59
N VAL A 234 22.94 -23.28 -13.42
CA VAL A 234 23.80 -23.91 -12.36
C VAL A 234 24.53 -25.13 -12.93
N VAL A 235 23.80 -25.98 -13.61
CA VAL A 235 24.37 -27.23 -14.21
C VAL A 235 25.37 -26.88 -15.34
N VAL A 236 25.00 -25.96 -16.23
CA VAL A 236 25.77 -25.61 -17.43
C VAL A 236 27.05 -24.83 -17.08
N GLN A 237 26.97 -23.96 -16.07
CA GLN A 237 28.10 -23.15 -15.59
C GLN A 237 28.95 -23.90 -14.54
N ASP A 238 28.53 -25.12 -14.12
CA ASP A 238 29.16 -25.94 -13.08
C ASP A 238 29.46 -25.14 -11.79
N VAL A 239 28.45 -24.43 -11.31
CA VAL A 239 28.52 -23.60 -10.09
C VAL A 239 27.77 -24.23 -8.92
N ASP A 240 28.06 -23.80 -7.70
CA ASP A 240 27.57 -24.47 -6.50
C ASP A 240 26.09 -24.17 -6.20
N SER A 241 25.62 -22.96 -6.55
CA SER A 241 24.25 -22.52 -6.27
C SER A 241 23.71 -21.59 -7.36
N ILE A 242 22.39 -21.31 -7.32
CA ILE A 242 21.78 -20.29 -8.19
C ILE A 242 22.38 -18.90 -7.96
N PHE A 243 22.93 -18.63 -6.77
CA PHE A 243 23.57 -17.35 -6.43
C PHE A 243 24.95 -17.19 -7.08
N ASP A 244 25.49 -18.22 -7.69
CA ASP A 244 26.78 -18.25 -8.38
C ASP A 244 26.62 -18.19 -9.91
N VAL A 245 25.36 -18.24 -10.40
CA VAL A 245 25.03 -18.08 -11.82
C VAL A 245 25.33 -16.66 -12.27
N ASP A 246 25.85 -16.48 -13.48
CA ASP A 246 26.45 -15.24 -14.02
C ASP A 246 25.67 -13.96 -13.69
N THR A 247 24.40 -13.87 -14.04
CA THR A 247 23.58 -12.67 -13.81
C THR A 247 23.26 -12.44 -12.33
N ILE A 248 23.05 -13.51 -11.58
CA ILE A 248 22.74 -13.46 -10.14
C ILE A 248 24.03 -13.20 -9.35
N ARG A 249 25.16 -13.77 -9.77
CA ARG A 249 26.47 -13.52 -9.19
C ARG A 249 26.87 -12.05 -9.27
N ALA A 250 26.61 -11.40 -10.41
CA ALA A 250 26.90 -9.97 -10.56
C ALA A 250 26.13 -9.12 -9.49
N LEU A 251 24.88 -9.48 -9.22
CA LEU A 251 24.10 -8.83 -8.18
C LEU A 251 24.61 -9.17 -6.76
N ARG A 252 24.92 -10.44 -6.49
CA ARG A 252 25.52 -10.88 -5.22
C ARG A 252 26.83 -10.15 -4.94
N ASP A 253 27.71 -10.07 -5.93
CA ASP A 253 29.01 -9.40 -5.81
C ASP A 253 28.81 -7.90 -5.54
N ARG A 254 27.78 -7.28 -6.11
CA ARG A 254 27.41 -5.90 -5.79
C ARG A 254 26.95 -5.72 -4.34
N VAL A 255 26.23 -6.69 -3.76
CA VAL A 255 25.89 -6.70 -2.32
C VAL A 255 27.18 -6.78 -1.48
N CYS A 256 28.12 -7.62 -1.87
CA CYS A 256 29.43 -7.75 -1.20
C CYS A 256 30.20 -6.42 -1.24
N GLU A 257 30.26 -5.75 -2.38
CA GLU A 257 30.91 -4.43 -2.52
C GLU A 257 30.30 -3.38 -1.58
N LEU A 258 28.96 -3.29 -1.55
CA LEU A 258 28.27 -2.31 -0.73
C LEU A 258 28.42 -2.56 0.77
N SER A 259 28.48 -3.83 1.18
CA SER A 259 28.61 -4.22 2.59
C SER A 259 30.07 -4.32 3.05
N GLY A 260 31.03 -4.39 2.13
CA GLY A 260 32.42 -4.71 2.45
C GLY A 260 32.62 -6.12 3.02
N LYS A 261 31.64 -7.03 2.82
CA LYS A 261 31.68 -8.42 3.27
C LYS A 261 32.10 -9.35 2.14
N GLU A 262 32.85 -10.38 2.47
CA GLU A 262 33.31 -11.39 1.53
C GLU A 262 32.40 -12.62 1.59
N TYR A 263 31.86 -13.04 0.45
CA TYR A 263 31.03 -14.23 0.35
C TYR A 263 31.85 -15.50 0.65
N HIS A 264 31.24 -16.50 1.28
CA HIS A 264 31.85 -17.75 1.81
C HIS A 264 32.82 -17.57 3.01
N LYS A 265 32.88 -16.40 3.62
CA LYS A 265 33.72 -16.17 4.77
C LYS A 265 33.01 -16.44 6.10
N GLU A 266 31.74 -16.14 6.18
CA GLU A 266 30.91 -16.33 7.36
C GLU A 266 29.49 -16.70 6.95
N HIS A 267 28.96 -17.80 7.50
CA HIS A 267 27.66 -18.34 7.12
C HIS A 267 26.50 -17.31 7.28
N ALA A 268 26.51 -16.53 8.37
CA ALA A 268 25.50 -15.49 8.62
C ALA A 268 25.53 -14.38 7.55
N TRP A 269 26.71 -14.04 7.04
CA TRP A 269 26.85 -13.11 5.94
C TRP A 269 26.32 -13.71 4.63
N ASP A 270 26.64 -14.96 4.35
CA ASP A 270 26.18 -15.66 3.15
C ASP A 270 24.65 -15.70 3.09
N VAL A 271 23.99 -16.03 4.20
CA VAL A 271 22.52 -16.02 4.30
C VAL A 271 21.98 -14.62 3.99
N SER A 272 22.50 -13.57 4.60
CA SER A 272 22.06 -12.21 4.39
C SER A 272 22.30 -11.72 2.95
N ILE A 273 23.46 -12.03 2.37
CA ILE A 273 23.82 -11.70 0.99
C ILE A 273 22.86 -12.38 0.00
N ARG A 274 22.55 -13.67 0.21
CA ARG A 274 21.62 -14.43 -0.64
C ARG A 274 20.19 -13.87 -0.55
N ILE A 275 19.72 -13.55 0.65
CA ILE A 275 18.39 -12.97 0.88
C ILE A 275 18.25 -11.62 0.16
N ILE A 276 19.22 -10.73 0.29
CA ILE A 276 19.21 -9.44 -0.39
C ILE A 276 19.19 -9.64 -1.92
N THR A 277 20.04 -10.53 -2.42
CA THR A 277 20.18 -10.84 -3.86
C THR A 277 18.85 -11.35 -4.44
N ASP A 278 18.22 -12.33 -3.80
CA ASP A 278 16.94 -12.89 -4.20
C ASP A 278 15.81 -11.86 -4.17
N HIS A 279 15.71 -11.15 -3.05
CA HIS A 279 14.58 -10.28 -2.79
C HIS A 279 14.60 -9.03 -3.64
N ILE A 280 15.77 -8.44 -3.93
CA ILE A 280 15.83 -7.28 -4.81
C ILE A 280 15.56 -7.65 -6.27
N ARG A 281 15.99 -8.85 -6.70
CA ARG A 281 15.62 -9.39 -8.02
C ARG A 281 14.11 -9.55 -8.12
N SER A 282 13.50 -10.20 -7.15
CA SER A 282 12.05 -10.40 -7.06
C SER A 282 11.27 -9.08 -7.05
N ALA A 283 11.69 -8.14 -6.21
CA ALA A 283 11.03 -6.84 -6.08
C ALA A 283 11.10 -6.02 -7.38
N THR A 284 12.24 -6.04 -8.07
CA THR A 284 12.44 -5.33 -9.34
C THR A 284 11.43 -5.79 -10.39
N PHE A 285 11.27 -7.11 -10.57
CA PHE A 285 10.30 -7.67 -11.52
C PHE A 285 8.84 -7.44 -11.10
N MET A 286 8.53 -7.59 -9.81
CA MET A 286 7.18 -7.33 -9.31
C MET A 286 6.75 -5.87 -9.54
N ILE A 287 7.64 -4.91 -9.28
CA ILE A 287 7.35 -3.48 -9.50
C ILE A 287 7.22 -3.19 -11.00
N SER A 288 8.06 -3.76 -11.84
CA SER A 288 7.96 -3.63 -13.30
C SER A 288 6.60 -4.10 -13.82
N ASP A 289 6.01 -5.11 -13.22
CA ASP A 289 4.68 -5.63 -13.56
C ASP A 289 3.52 -4.88 -12.86
N GLY A 290 3.81 -3.72 -12.23
CA GLY A 290 2.81 -2.81 -11.68
C GLY A 290 2.38 -3.11 -10.24
N ILE A 291 3.06 -4.03 -9.54
CA ILE A 291 2.76 -4.31 -8.14
C ILE A 291 3.39 -3.23 -7.26
N LEU A 292 2.58 -2.63 -6.39
CA LEU A 292 3.02 -1.62 -5.42
C LEU A 292 2.97 -2.17 -3.99
N PRO A 293 3.90 -1.75 -3.10
CA PRO A 293 3.88 -2.17 -1.69
C PRO A 293 2.57 -1.79 -1.00
N SER A 294 1.89 -2.76 -0.40
CA SER A 294 0.62 -2.54 0.31
C SER A 294 0.55 -3.41 1.58
N ASN A 295 -0.57 -3.32 2.31
CA ASN A 295 -0.78 -4.11 3.54
C ASN A 295 -1.46 -5.46 3.28
N GLU A 296 -1.95 -5.71 2.07
CA GLU A 296 -2.70 -6.92 1.73
C GLU A 296 -2.31 -7.46 0.35
N GLY A 297 -2.63 -8.73 0.12
CA GLY A 297 -2.48 -9.37 -1.16
C GLY A 297 -1.05 -9.36 -1.71
N ARG A 298 -0.90 -9.22 -3.01
CA ARG A 298 0.41 -9.24 -3.70
C ARG A 298 1.33 -8.10 -3.32
N GLY A 299 0.76 -6.94 -2.99
CA GLY A 299 1.55 -5.79 -2.52
C GLY A 299 2.14 -6.01 -1.13
N TYR A 300 1.50 -6.83 -0.27
CA TYR A 300 2.08 -7.26 1.00
C TYR A 300 3.30 -8.15 0.79
N VAL A 301 3.24 -9.09 -0.16
CA VAL A 301 4.41 -9.92 -0.51
C VAL A 301 5.59 -9.05 -0.94
N LEU A 302 5.35 -8.08 -1.84
CA LEU A 302 6.37 -7.13 -2.27
C LEU A 302 6.94 -6.33 -1.09
N ARG A 303 6.10 -5.77 -0.25
CA ARG A 303 6.52 -5.03 0.94
C ARG A 303 7.37 -5.89 1.88
N ARG A 304 6.94 -7.14 2.13
CA ARG A 304 7.65 -8.10 2.97
C ARG A 304 9.08 -8.33 2.48
N ILE A 305 9.27 -8.64 1.19
CA ILE A 305 10.61 -8.94 0.65
C ILE A 305 11.51 -7.69 0.60
N ILE A 306 10.97 -6.49 0.29
CA ILE A 306 11.74 -5.24 0.34
C ILE A 306 12.24 -4.97 1.76
N ARG A 307 11.38 -5.08 2.76
CA ARG A 307 11.74 -4.83 4.17
C ARG A 307 12.69 -5.87 4.72
N ARG A 308 12.53 -7.13 4.33
CA ARG A 308 13.44 -8.20 4.69
C ARG A 308 14.84 -7.96 4.10
N ALA A 309 14.93 -7.56 2.84
CA ALA A 309 16.20 -7.17 2.21
C ALA A 309 16.86 -5.97 2.92
N ALA A 310 16.08 -4.93 3.27
CA ALA A 310 16.58 -3.76 3.99
C ALA A 310 17.14 -4.13 5.38
N ARG A 311 16.45 -5.01 6.14
CA ARG A 311 16.94 -5.53 7.42
C ARG A 311 18.26 -6.26 7.26
N HIS A 312 18.36 -7.18 6.29
CA HIS A 312 19.58 -7.93 6.05
C HIS A 312 20.75 -7.03 5.61
N GLY A 313 20.47 -5.93 4.92
CA GLY A 313 21.45 -4.89 4.64
C GLY A 313 22.01 -4.27 5.93
N ARG A 314 21.16 -3.96 6.90
CA ARG A 314 21.59 -3.47 8.23
C ARG A 314 22.44 -4.51 8.97
N LEU A 315 22.07 -5.80 8.91
CA LEU A 315 22.87 -6.88 9.52
C LEU A 315 24.25 -7.01 8.89
N LEU A 316 24.41 -6.70 7.60
CA LEU A 316 25.70 -6.65 6.92
C LEU A 316 26.46 -5.33 7.15
N GLY A 317 25.85 -4.34 7.81
CA GLY A 317 26.45 -3.03 8.08
C GLY A 317 26.34 -2.03 6.92
N ILE A 318 25.39 -2.23 6.00
CA ILE A 318 25.09 -1.25 4.94
C ILE A 318 24.25 -0.11 5.52
N ASP A 319 24.79 1.08 5.54
CA ASP A 319 24.12 2.27 6.00
C ASP A 319 23.32 2.97 4.88
N GLY A 320 22.16 3.52 5.24
CA GLY A 320 21.34 4.33 4.33
C GLY A 320 20.51 3.51 3.34
N LYS A 321 20.32 4.05 2.14
CA LYS A 321 19.53 3.44 1.05
C LYS A 321 20.44 2.76 0.05
N PHE A 322 20.14 1.53 -0.29
CA PHE A 322 20.98 0.73 -1.18
C PHE A 322 20.18 -0.14 -2.18
N LEU A 323 18.90 -0.40 -1.91
CA LEU A 323 18.09 -1.31 -2.72
C LEU A 323 17.92 -0.83 -4.17
N ALA A 324 17.71 0.47 -4.38
CA ALA A 324 17.61 1.04 -5.72
C ALA A 324 18.92 0.86 -6.52
N ASN A 325 20.09 0.98 -5.86
CA ASN A 325 21.38 0.74 -6.51
C ASN A 325 21.50 -0.72 -6.97
N LEU A 326 21.11 -1.68 -6.15
CA LEU A 326 21.11 -3.10 -6.50
C LEU A 326 20.14 -3.42 -7.63
N SER A 327 18.94 -2.80 -7.62
CA SER A 327 17.95 -2.97 -8.69
C SER A 327 18.48 -2.55 -10.07
N THR A 328 19.35 -1.54 -10.11
CA THR A 328 20.04 -1.17 -11.38
C THR A 328 20.85 -2.34 -11.94
N THR A 329 21.54 -3.10 -11.08
CA THR A 329 22.28 -4.30 -11.52
C THR A 329 21.34 -5.39 -12.06
N VAL A 330 20.16 -5.57 -11.43
CA VAL A 330 19.13 -6.51 -11.92
C VAL A 330 18.65 -6.11 -13.29
N ILE A 331 18.33 -4.83 -13.50
CA ILE A 331 17.86 -4.28 -14.78
C ILE A 331 18.91 -4.51 -15.87
N GLU A 332 20.16 -4.15 -15.61
CA GLU A 332 21.26 -4.35 -16.57
C GLU A 332 21.46 -5.82 -16.97
N GLY A 333 21.37 -6.74 -16.01
CA GLY A 333 21.52 -8.17 -16.27
C GLY A 333 20.33 -8.83 -16.97
N SER A 334 19.16 -8.21 -16.97
CA SER A 334 17.90 -8.82 -17.42
C SER A 334 17.23 -8.10 -18.60
N LYS A 335 17.64 -6.88 -18.96
CA LYS A 335 17.00 -6.05 -20.02
C LYS A 335 16.95 -6.68 -21.40
N ASP A 336 17.88 -7.60 -21.72
CA ASP A 336 17.88 -8.29 -23.01
C ASP A 336 16.68 -9.24 -23.16
N GLY A 337 16.25 -9.86 -22.06
CA GLY A 337 15.05 -10.70 -22.02
C GLY A 337 13.77 -9.92 -21.71
N TYR A 338 13.91 -8.80 -21.00
CA TYR A 338 12.81 -8.01 -20.42
C TYR A 338 13.07 -6.51 -20.59
N PRO A 339 12.94 -5.96 -21.84
CA PRO A 339 13.24 -4.56 -22.13
C PRO A 339 12.37 -3.58 -21.33
N GLU A 340 11.19 -4.00 -20.89
CA GLU A 340 10.31 -3.21 -20.02
C GLU A 340 10.96 -2.80 -18.70
N LEU A 341 11.98 -3.51 -18.22
CA LEU A 341 12.72 -3.13 -17.02
C LEU A 341 13.50 -1.82 -17.22
N GLU A 342 14.12 -1.62 -18.39
CA GLU A 342 14.81 -0.36 -18.72
C GLU A 342 13.81 0.77 -18.96
N GLU A 343 12.69 0.49 -19.66
CA GLU A 343 11.63 1.46 -19.91
C GLU A 343 11.00 2.01 -18.60
N LYS A 344 10.90 1.16 -17.58
CA LYS A 344 10.30 1.50 -16.28
C LYS A 344 11.32 1.74 -15.17
N LYS A 345 12.60 1.89 -15.51
CA LYS A 345 13.70 1.99 -14.55
C LYS A 345 13.47 3.04 -13.47
N ASP A 346 13.17 4.27 -13.85
CA ASP A 346 12.99 5.36 -12.91
C ASP A 346 11.81 5.09 -11.95
N PHE A 347 10.73 4.50 -12.45
CA PHE A 347 9.60 4.10 -11.65
C PHE A 347 9.99 3.02 -10.62
N ILE A 348 10.69 1.97 -11.04
CA ILE A 348 11.14 0.88 -10.17
C ILE A 348 12.03 1.43 -9.05
N LEU A 349 13.03 2.25 -9.41
CA LEU A 349 13.97 2.83 -8.45
C LEU A 349 13.28 3.75 -7.44
N ASN A 350 12.29 4.54 -7.88
CA ASN A 350 11.52 5.42 -7.01
C ASN A 350 10.67 4.64 -6.01
N VAL A 351 9.97 3.59 -6.43
CA VAL A 351 9.16 2.74 -5.54
C VAL A 351 10.04 2.09 -4.47
N LEU A 352 11.17 1.51 -4.86
CA LEU A 352 12.13 0.90 -3.94
C LEU A 352 12.66 1.92 -2.93
N THR A 353 13.13 3.08 -3.42
CA THR A 353 13.68 4.14 -2.58
C THR A 353 12.67 4.62 -1.53
N GLN A 354 11.40 4.79 -1.92
CA GLN A 354 10.39 5.28 -1.00
C GLN A 354 9.96 4.25 0.04
N GLU A 355 9.83 2.96 -0.34
CA GLU A 355 9.49 1.93 0.64
C GLU A 355 10.67 1.67 1.60
N GLU A 356 11.91 1.72 1.11
CA GLU A 356 13.11 1.64 1.93
C GLU A 356 13.21 2.82 2.90
N ASP A 357 12.94 4.06 2.45
CA ASP A 357 12.91 5.26 3.29
C ASP A 357 11.84 5.17 4.39
N LYS A 358 10.63 4.72 4.03
CA LYS A 358 9.54 4.53 5.00
C LYS A 358 9.94 3.51 6.07
N PHE A 359 10.55 2.41 5.66
CA PHE A 359 10.97 1.37 6.58
C PHE A 359 12.16 1.81 7.45
N ASN A 360 13.16 2.47 6.87
CA ASN A 360 14.32 2.97 7.61
C ASN A 360 13.95 3.98 8.71
N LYS A 361 12.86 4.73 8.57
CA LYS A 361 12.34 5.63 9.62
C LYS A 361 11.72 4.88 10.80
N THR A 362 11.23 3.69 10.59
CA THR A 362 10.46 2.92 11.59
C THR A 362 11.22 1.71 12.13
N ILE A 363 12.22 1.20 11.39
CA ILE A 363 12.94 -0.02 11.74
C ILE A 363 13.66 0.10 13.08
N ASP A 364 14.39 1.19 13.31
CA ASP A 364 15.17 1.37 14.54
C ASP A 364 14.26 1.43 15.77
N GLN A 365 13.11 2.09 15.64
CA GLN A 365 12.09 2.16 16.69
C GLN A 365 11.40 0.81 16.89
N GLY A 366 11.07 0.11 15.81
CA GLY A 366 10.47 -1.23 15.88
C GLY A 366 11.40 -2.25 16.51
N LEU A 367 12.69 -2.25 16.17
CA LEU A 367 13.71 -3.11 16.77
C LEU A 367 13.92 -2.79 18.26
N ALA A 368 13.93 -1.52 18.66
CA ALA A 368 14.05 -1.14 20.06
C ALA A 368 12.87 -1.68 20.88
N ILE A 369 11.63 -1.50 20.38
CA ILE A 369 10.43 -2.03 21.04
C ILE A 369 10.45 -3.56 21.11
N LEU A 370 10.89 -4.23 20.03
CA LEU A 370 11.01 -5.68 20.01
C LEU A 370 12.03 -6.17 21.06
N THR A 371 13.17 -5.48 21.19
CA THR A 371 14.18 -5.78 22.21
C THR A 371 13.63 -5.60 23.64
N ASP A 372 12.91 -4.51 23.90
CA ASP A 372 12.27 -4.27 25.20
C ASP A 372 11.25 -5.39 25.55
N LEU A 373 10.47 -5.85 24.54
CA LEU A 373 9.52 -6.96 24.70
C LEU A 373 10.22 -8.29 24.96
N GLU A 374 11.32 -8.57 24.27
CA GLU A 374 12.16 -9.77 24.49
C GLU A 374 12.78 -9.80 25.87
N GLU A 375 13.31 -8.67 26.36
CA GLU A 375 13.83 -8.54 27.72
C GLU A 375 12.76 -8.78 28.77
N LYS A 376 11.55 -8.21 28.56
CA LYS A 376 10.41 -8.43 29.42
C LYS A 376 9.98 -9.90 29.43
N MET A 377 9.85 -10.54 28.26
CA MET A 377 9.53 -11.96 28.15
C MET A 377 10.54 -12.84 28.87
N THR A 378 11.83 -12.55 28.69
CA THR A 378 12.92 -13.27 29.37
C THR A 378 12.82 -13.13 30.88
N ALA A 379 12.55 -11.91 31.39
CA ALA A 379 12.37 -11.65 32.82
C ALA A 379 11.12 -12.36 33.40
N GLU A 380 10.06 -12.51 32.59
CA GLU A 380 8.82 -13.22 32.98
C GLU A 380 8.90 -14.74 32.73
N GLY A 381 9.99 -15.25 32.13
CA GLY A 381 10.16 -16.67 31.77
C GLY A 381 9.21 -17.14 30.65
N LYS A 382 8.71 -16.20 29.81
CA LYS A 382 7.84 -16.48 28.66
C LYS A 382 8.69 -16.71 27.43
N THR A 383 8.25 -17.64 26.58
CA THR A 383 8.86 -17.92 25.27
C THR A 383 7.95 -17.58 24.10
N VAL A 384 6.73 -17.14 24.38
CA VAL A 384 5.73 -16.77 23.36
C VAL A 384 5.36 -15.30 23.53
N MET A 385 5.52 -14.52 22.47
CA MET A 385 5.11 -13.10 22.42
C MET A 385 3.59 -13.02 22.32
N ASP A 386 3.01 -12.07 23.04
CA ASP A 386 1.57 -11.78 22.99
C ASP A 386 1.15 -11.29 21.60
N GLY A 387 0.03 -11.81 21.08
CA GLY A 387 -0.46 -11.47 19.75
C GLY A 387 -0.84 -9.99 19.57
N GLU A 388 -1.30 -9.30 20.64
CA GLU A 388 -1.60 -7.86 20.59
C GLU A 388 -0.31 -7.02 20.48
N ASP A 389 0.78 -7.42 21.14
CA ASP A 389 2.07 -6.75 21.03
C ASP A 389 2.66 -6.94 19.62
N ALA A 390 2.57 -8.15 19.06
CA ALA A 390 2.95 -8.43 17.67
C ALA A 390 2.10 -7.63 16.66
N PHE A 391 0.78 -7.52 16.91
CA PHE A 391 -0.12 -6.70 16.10
C PHE A 391 0.23 -5.21 16.17
N ARG A 392 0.58 -4.69 17.34
CA ARG A 392 1.02 -3.29 17.50
C ARG A 392 2.31 -3.00 16.70
N LEU A 393 3.27 -3.91 16.68
CA LEU A 393 4.46 -3.81 15.83
C LEU A 393 4.09 -3.76 14.34
N TYR A 394 3.15 -4.58 13.92
CA TYR A 394 2.67 -4.63 12.55
C TYR A 394 1.89 -3.35 12.14
N ASP A 395 0.88 -2.98 12.92
CA ASP A 395 -0.07 -1.91 12.55
C ASP A 395 0.52 -0.50 12.74
N THR A 396 1.21 -0.26 13.85
CA THR A 396 1.71 1.07 14.22
C THR A 396 3.08 1.36 13.61
N TYR A 397 3.97 0.38 13.62
CA TYR A 397 5.36 0.55 13.18
C TYR A 397 5.64 -0.05 11.81
N GLY A 398 4.64 -0.70 11.21
CA GLY A 398 4.76 -1.30 9.89
C GLY A 398 5.77 -2.44 9.84
N PHE A 399 6.00 -3.13 10.94
CA PHE A 399 6.88 -4.29 11.03
C PHE A 399 6.12 -5.53 10.54
N PRO A 400 6.48 -6.14 9.40
CA PRO A 400 5.79 -7.34 8.94
C PRO A 400 5.82 -8.43 10.00
N ILE A 401 4.69 -9.13 10.20
CA ILE A 401 4.60 -10.19 11.22
C ILE A 401 5.65 -11.28 11.00
N ASP A 402 5.90 -11.65 9.73
CA ASP A 402 6.91 -12.65 9.38
C ASP A 402 8.33 -12.20 9.76
N LEU A 403 8.62 -10.89 9.65
CA LEU A 403 9.91 -10.34 10.07
C LEU A 403 10.06 -10.38 11.61
N THR A 404 8.98 -10.07 12.34
CA THR A 404 8.95 -10.20 13.80
C THR A 404 9.16 -11.65 14.20
N LYS A 405 8.50 -12.60 13.52
CA LYS A 405 8.64 -14.04 13.75
C LYS A 405 10.08 -14.52 13.51
N GLU A 406 10.67 -14.15 12.38
CA GLU A 406 12.06 -14.49 12.03
C GLU A 406 13.05 -14.01 13.10
N ILE A 407 12.91 -12.76 13.59
CA ILE A 407 13.80 -12.21 14.63
C ILE A 407 13.63 -12.94 15.96
N LEU A 408 12.41 -13.27 16.32
CA LEU A 408 12.11 -14.00 17.56
C LEU A 408 12.61 -15.44 17.51
N GLU A 409 12.42 -16.14 16.38
CA GLU A 409 12.91 -17.51 16.18
C GLU A 409 14.44 -17.61 16.25
N GLU A 410 15.18 -16.61 15.73
CA GLU A 410 16.63 -16.52 15.86
C GLU A 410 17.08 -16.55 17.33
N LYS A 411 16.23 -16.12 18.26
CA LYS A 411 16.49 -16.04 19.72
C LYS A 411 15.76 -17.11 20.53
N GLY A 412 15.05 -18.04 19.86
CA GLY A 412 14.30 -19.13 20.49
C GLY A 412 12.94 -18.75 21.07
N PHE A 413 12.37 -17.63 20.63
CA PHE A 413 11.01 -17.20 20.96
C PHE A 413 10.03 -17.52 19.82
N SER A 414 8.74 -17.47 20.11
CA SER A 414 7.66 -17.61 19.12
C SER A 414 6.58 -16.54 19.33
N ILE A 415 5.54 -16.52 18.49
CA ILE A 415 4.41 -15.54 18.55
C ILE A 415 3.11 -16.29 18.78
N ASP A 416 2.18 -15.69 19.53
CA ASP A 416 0.77 -16.06 19.58
C ASP A 416 0.09 -15.60 18.28
N GLU A 417 0.09 -16.46 17.25
CA GLU A 417 -0.51 -16.18 15.96
C GLU A 417 -2.04 -16.05 16.02
N ASP A 418 -2.70 -16.80 16.91
CA ASP A 418 -4.15 -16.72 17.08
C ASP A 418 -4.55 -15.36 17.66
N GLY A 419 -3.83 -14.89 18.68
CA GLY A 419 -4.01 -13.55 19.25
C GLY A 419 -3.75 -12.44 18.24
N PHE A 420 -2.72 -12.56 17.43
CA PHE A 420 -2.43 -11.61 16.33
C PHE A 420 -3.59 -11.57 15.31
N ASN A 421 -4.07 -12.74 14.86
CA ASN A 421 -5.16 -12.84 13.89
C ASN A 421 -6.46 -12.27 14.46
N ALA A 422 -6.74 -12.49 15.75
CA ALA A 422 -7.90 -11.91 16.44
C ALA A 422 -7.83 -10.37 16.48
N ALA A 423 -6.67 -9.80 16.78
CA ALA A 423 -6.44 -8.35 16.76
C ALA A 423 -6.61 -7.76 15.35
N MET A 424 -6.08 -8.43 14.33
CA MET A 424 -6.24 -8.08 12.92
C MET A 424 -7.70 -8.10 12.49
N GLN A 425 -8.45 -9.13 12.87
CA GLN A 425 -9.88 -9.25 12.57
C GLN A 425 -10.69 -8.13 13.20
N LYS A 426 -10.41 -7.80 14.47
CA LYS A 426 -11.04 -6.68 15.19
C LYS A 426 -10.83 -5.35 14.49
N GLN A 427 -9.60 -5.08 14.01
CA GLN A 427 -9.31 -3.87 13.25
C GLN A 427 -10.07 -3.84 11.91
N ARG A 428 -10.11 -4.95 11.18
CA ARG A 428 -10.89 -5.07 9.92
C ARG A 428 -12.37 -4.81 10.14
N GLU A 429 -12.93 -5.30 11.24
CA GLU A 429 -14.34 -5.06 11.59
C GLU A 429 -14.59 -3.59 11.94
N MET A 430 -13.68 -2.94 12.69
CA MET A 430 -13.77 -1.51 12.98
C MET A 430 -13.68 -0.69 11.67
N ALA A 431 -12.77 -1.03 10.77
CA ALA A 431 -12.65 -0.39 9.46
C ALA A 431 -13.91 -0.61 8.58
N ARG A 432 -14.51 -1.81 8.62
CA ARG A 432 -15.78 -2.10 7.94
C ARG A 432 -16.94 -1.31 8.55
N LYS A 433 -17.02 -1.21 9.88
CA LYS A 433 -18.06 -0.40 10.55
C LYS A 433 -17.93 1.08 10.24
N ALA A 434 -16.71 1.60 10.13
CA ALA A 434 -16.45 2.97 9.70
C ALA A 434 -16.84 3.20 8.22
N ARG A 435 -16.72 2.18 7.36
CA ARG A 435 -17.15 2.23 5.95
C ARG A 435 -18.67 2.02 5.76
N LYS A 436 -19.39 1.45 6.72
CA LYS A 436 -20.85 1.23 6.62
C LYS A 436 -21.69 2.52 6.55
N ALA A 437 -21.09 3.68 6.70
CA ALA A 437 -21.74 4.97 6.45
C ALA A 437 -21.85 5.33 4.95
N THR A 438 -21.31 4.51 4.04
CA THR A 438 -21.46 4.65 2.59
C THR A 438 -21.72 3.27 1.99
N ASN A 439 -22.96 2.85 2.00
CA ASN A 439 -23.43 1.64 1.28
C ASN A 439 -23.33 1.87 -0.22
N TYR A 440 -22.26 1.37 -0.82
CA TYR A 440 -22.05 1.28 -2.25
C TYR A 440 -22.39 -0.11 -2.77
N MET A 441 -23.54 -0.56 -2.56
CA MET A 441 -24.30 -1.67 -3.15
C MET A 441 -25.53 -1.86 -2.25
N GLY A 442 -26.60 -1.32 -2.71
CA GLY A 442 -27.89 -1.48 -2.08
C GLY A 442 -28.15 -2.94 -1.78
N ALA A 443 -28.79 -3.09 -0.67
CA ALA A 443 -29.58 -4.22 -0.32
C ALA A 443 -28.89 -5.25 0.59
N ASP A 444 -29.17 -5.07 1.81
CA ASP A 444 -29.88 -6.13 2.53
C ASP A 444 -31.32 -6.17 1.95
N ALA A 445 -31.48 -6.72 0.76
CA ALA A 445 -32.71 -6.60 -0.02
C ALA A 445 -33.42 -7.94 -0.13
N THR A 446 -34.00 -8.34 0.95
CA THR A 446 -34.95 -9.44 0.95
C THR A 446 -36.18 -9.14 0.11
N VAL A 447 -36.67 -7.90 0.04
CA VAL A 447 -37.88 -7.55 -0.74
C VAL A 447 -37.68 -7.65 -2.25
N TYR A 448 -36.52 -7.22 -2.77
CA TYR A 448 -36.28 -7.27 -4.23
C TYR A 448 -35.97 -8.69 -4.74
N GLU A 449 -35.61 -9.62 -3.87
CA GLU A 449 -35.42 -11.04 -4.22
C GLU A 449 -36.75 -11.76 -4.45
N SER A 450 -37.84 -11.23 -3.92
CA SER A 450 -39.20 -11.75 -4.13
C SER A 450 -39.85 -11.25 -5.43
N LEU A 451 -39.22 -10.32 -6.16
CA LEU A 451 -39.74 -9.83 -7.43
C LEU A 451 -39.66 -10.90 -8.53
N ASP A 452 -40.64 -10.93 -9.41
CA ASP A 452 -40.67 -11.85 -10.56
C ASP A 452 -39.34 -11.71 -11.36
N PRO A 453 -38.61 -12.82 -11.58
CA PRO A 453 -37.40 -12.83 -12.39
C PRO A 453 -37.62 -12.38 -13.85
N ALA A 454 -38.81 -12.48 -14.37
CA ALA A 454 -39.17 -12.05 -15.74
C ALA A 454 -39.23 -10.53 -15.91
N ILE A 455 -39.36 -9.76 -14.83
CA ILE A 455 -39.32 -8.29 -14.86
C ILE A 455 -37.91 -7.80 -15.20
N THR A 456 -37.83 -6.93 -16.21
CA THR A 456 -36.59 -6.25 -16.63
C THR A 456 -36.86 -4.80 -16.92
N SER A 457 -35.89 -3.93 -16.79
CA SER A 457 -36.00 -2.51 -17.14
C SER A 457 -35.05 -2.15 -18.28
N SER A 458 -35.54 -1.49 -19.30
CA SER A 458 -34.72 -0.97 -20.41
C SER A 458 -34.30 0.46 -20.10
N PHE A 459 -32.97 0.71 -20.08
CA PHE A 459 -32.45 2.08 -19.91
C PHE A 459 -32.46 2.84 -21.24
N VAL A 460 -33.18 3.96 -21.29
CA VAL A 460 -33.33 4.85 -22.49
C VAL A 460 -32.73 6.24 -22.24
N GLY A 461 -32.04 6.43 -21.11
CA GLY A 461 -31.58 7.74 -20.60
C GLY A 461 -30.27 8.25 -21.18
N TYR A 462 -29.67 7.58 -22.19
CA TYR A 462 -28.55 8.17 -22.92
C TYR A 462 -28.95 9.36 -23.79
N ASP A 463 -30.14 9.29 -24.39
CA ASP A 463 -30.64 10.29 -25.36
C ASP A 463 -31.87 11.05 -24.85
N LYS A 464 -32.49 10.56 -23.76
CA LYS A 464 -33.77 11.10 -23.27
C LYS A 464 -33.71 11.37 -21.79
N LEU A 465 -34.26 12.49 -21.35
CA LEU A 465 -34.47 12.83 -19.94
C LEU A 465 -35.92 12.62 -19.49
N GLU A 466 -36.84 12.35 -20.43
CA GLU A 466 -38.23 12.02 -20.17
C GLU A 466 -38.65 10.78 -20.97
N ALA A 467 -39.48 9.95 -20.37
CA ALA A 467 -40.07 8.81 -21.03
C ALA A 467 -41.43 8.47 -20.41
N VAL A 468 -42.34 7.94 -21.24
CA VAL A 468 -43.56 7.31 -20.77
C VAL A 468 -43.32 5.81 -20.66
N SER A 469 -43.76 5.22 -19.57
CA SER A 469 -43.54 3.80 -19.29
C SER A 469 -44.69 3.24 -18.45
N ARG A 470 -44.65 1.94 -18.20
CA ARG A 470 -45.63 1.24 -17.35
C ARG A 470 -44.99 0.72 -16.10
N ILE A 471 -45.70 0.77 -14.98
CA ILE A 471 -45.23 0.22 -13.70
C ILE A 471 -45.30 -1.31 -13.78
N SER A 472 -44.13 -1.96 -13.61
CA SER A 472 -43.99 -3.41 -13.64
C SER A 472 -43.98 -4.02 -12.23
N ALA A 473 -43.58 -3.24 -11.21
CA ALA A 473 -43.64 -3.62 -9.80
C ALA A 473 -43.55 -2.40 -8.86
N LEU A 474 -44.11 -2.57 -7.66
CA LEU A 474 -44.09 -1.63 -6.57
C LEU A 474 -43.64 -2.34 -5.28
N THR A 475 -42.80 -1.72 -4.50
CA THR A 475 -42.40 -2.24 -3.18
C THR A 475 -42.42 -1.14 -2.12
N THR A 476 -42.69 -1.50 -0.89
CA THR A 476 -42.26 -0.74 0.29
C THR A 476 -40.85 -1.15 0.68
N GLU A 477 -40.33 -0.79 1.87
CA GLU A 477 -39.08 -1.27 2.39
C GLU A 477 -39.09 -2.78 2.66
N ASP A 478 -40.27 -3.34 3.01
CA ASP A 478 -40.39 -4.69 3.54
C ASP A 478 -41.15 -5.66 2.61
N GLU A 479 -42.00 -5.20 1.73
CA GLU A 479 -42.87 -6.06 0.93
C GLU A 479 -43.15 -5.53 -0.48
N VAL A 480 -43.53 -6.45 -1.41
CA VAL A 480 -44.05 -6.13 -2.72
C VAL A 480 -45.54 -5.78 -2.59
N VAL A 481 -45.98 -4.66 -3.14
CA VAL A 481 -47.33 -4.14 -2.99
C VAL A 481 -48.00 -3.89 -4.33
N GLU A 482 -49.35 -3.86 -4.37
CA GLU A 482 -50.10 -3.54 -5.56
C GLU A 482 -50.32 -2.03 -5.78
N ALA A 483 -50.11 -1.23 -4.70
CA ALA A 483 -50.24 0.22 -4.76
C ALA A 483 -49.38 0.92 -3.71
N LEU A 484 -48.96 2.16 -4.02
CA LEU A 484 -48.35 3.13 -3.10
C LEU A 484 -49.24 4.37 -3.04
N THR A 485 -49.48 4.91 -1.83
CA THR A 485 -50.38 6.02 -1.56
C THR A 485 -49.64 7.21 -0.95
N ASP A 486 -50.32 8.33 -0.83
CA ASP A 486 -49.78 9.59 -0.32
C ASP A 486 -48.94 9.44 0.92
N GLY A 487 -47.68 9.90 0.88
CA GLY A 487 -46.68 9.78 1.95
C GLY A 487 -45.93 8.45 2.05
N ASP A 488 -46.35 7.41 1.30
CA ASP A 488 -45.64 6.11 1.33
C ASP A 488 -44.24 6.22 0.74
N LYS A 489 -43.30 5.62 1.39
CA LYS A 489 -41.95 5.37 0.87
C LYS A 489 -41.88 4.02 0.19
N GLY A 490 -41.22 3.98 -0.96
CA GLY A 490 -41.11 2.71 -1.69
C GLY A 490 -40.24 2.82 -2.92
N THR A 491 -40.29 1.76 -3.72
CA THR A 491 -39.59 1.65 -5.00
C THR A 491 -40.56 1.38 -6.13
N ILE A 492 -40.48 2.16 -7.17
CA ILE A 492 -41.23 1.96 -8.44
C ILE A 492 -40.26 1.33 -9.44
N ILE A 493 -40.68 0.22 -10.08
CA ILE A 493 -39.96 -0.45 -11.17
C ILE A 493 -40.85 -0.35 -12.43
N VAL A 494 -40.24 0.01 -13.56
CA VAL A 494 -40.91 0.22 -14.83
C VAL A 494 -40.23 -0.53 -15.97
N ASP A 495 -40.92 -0.73 -17.10
CA ASP A 495 -40.43 -1.44 -18.29
C ASP A 495 -39.26 -0.69 -18.96
N ALA A 496 -39.37 0.64 -19.06
CA ALA A 496 -38.35 1.49 -19.67
C ALA A 496 -38.14 2.77 -18.86
N THR A 497 -36.93 3.16 -18.60
CA THR A 497 -36.63 4.33 -17.77
C THR A 497 -35.51 5.19 -18.34
N PRO A 498 -35.63 6.55 -18.26
CA PRO A 498 -34.56 7.47 -18.54
C PRO A 498 -33.61 7.67 -17.35
N PHE A 499 -33.94 7.12 -16.16
CA PHE A 499 -33.14 7.25 -14.96
C PHE A 499 -31.98 6.28 -14.97
N TYR A 500 -30.77 6.80 -14.78
CA TYR A 500 -29.56 6.01 -14.62
C TYR A 500 -29.49 5.43 -13.20
N GLY A 501 -29.40 4.13 -13.09
CA GLY A 501 -29.17 3.48 -11.79
C GLY A 501 -27.69 3.55 -11.38
N THR A 502 -27.44 3.71 -10.09
CA THR A 502 -26.07 3.75 -9.53
C THR A 502 -25.23 2.58 -9.99
N MET A 503 -24.17 2.86 -10.76
CA MET A 503 -23.25 1.86 -11.30
C MET A 503 -21.96 2.53 -11.79
N GLY A 504 -20.81 1.79 -11.77
CA GLY A 504 -19.56 2.23 -12.37
C GLY A 504 -18.99 3.53 -11.78
N GLY A 505 -19.30 3.84 -10.51
CA GLY A 505 -18.86 5.08 -9.85
C GLY A 505 -19.76 6.30 -10.11
N GLN A 506 -20.79 6.19 -10.95
CA GLN A 506 -21.79 7.24 -11.12
C GLN A 506 -22.97 7.03 -10.18
N GLU A 507 -23.37 8.09 -9.45
CA GLU A 507 -24.56 8.11 -8.60
C GLU A 507 -25.84 8.02 -9.44
N GLY A 508 -26.90 7.43 -8.88
CA GLY A 508 -28.20 7.30 -9.51
C GLY A 508 -28.90 8.65 -9.70
N ASP A 509 -29.73 8.72 -10.72
CA ASP A 509 -30.50 9.92 -11.00
C ASP A 509 -31.60 10.17 -9.98
N LYS A 510 -31.91 11.43 -9.83
CA LYS A 510 -33.07 11.96 -9.10
C LYS A 510 -34.09 12.56 -10.08
N GLY A 511 -35.31 12.72 -9.62
CA GLY A 511 -36.34 13.35 -10.43
C GLY A 511 -37.75 13.07 -9.96
N VAL A 512 -38.69 12.97 -10.89
CA VAL A 512 -40.10 12.83 -10.58
C VAL A 512 -40.75 11.80 -11.51
N ILE A 513 -41.61 10.95 -10.94
CA ILE A 513 -42.53 10.11 -11.71
C ILE A 513 -43.94 10.65 -11.49
N THR A 514 -44.70 10.85 -12.57
CA THR A 514 -46.08 11.34 -12.52
C THR A 514 -47.03 10.37 -13.23
N SER A 515 -48.19 10.14 -12.66
CA SER A 515 -49.32 9.46 -13.27
C SER A 515 -50.48 10.43 -13.43
N ALA A 516 -51.63 9.99 -13.94
CA ALA A 516 -52.85 10.79 -13.98
C ALA A 516 -53.30 11.23 -12.59
N ASP A 517 -53.06 10.37 -11.58
CA ASP A 517 -53.60 10.52 -10.23
C ASP A 517 -52.50 10.71 -9.14
N GLY A 518 -51.22 10.79 -9.51
CA GLY A 518 -50.14 10.83 -8.51
C GLY A 518 -48.83 11.49 -8.95
N LYS A 519 -48.05 11.90 -7.95
CA LYS A 519 -46.70 12.41 -8.09
C LYS A 519 -45.78 11.70 -7.10
N PHE A 520 -44.68 11.12 -7.59
CA PHE A 520 -43.65 10.41 -6.82
C PHE A 520 -42.31 11.14 -6.97
N ALA A 521 -41.66 11.45 -5.85
CA ALA A 521 -40.31 12.00 -5.85
C ALA A 521 -39.31 10.87 -5.83
N VAL A 522 -38.40 10.83 -6.83
CA VAL A 522 -37.28 9.88 -6.88
C VAL A 522 -36.08 10.53 -6.22
N GLU A 523 -35.65 9.95 -5.09
CA GLU A 523 -34.47 10.40 -4.32
C GLU A 523 -33.20 9.68 -4.73
N ASP A 524 -33.33 8.43 -5.21
CA ASP A 524 -32.22 7.62 -5.72
C ASP A 524 -32.73 6.63 -6.77
N THR A 525 -31.82 6.18 -7.64
CA THR A 525 -32.09 5.14 -8.64
C THR A 525 -30.99 4.06 -8.53
N ILE A 526 -31.42 2.81 -8.37
CA ILE A 526 -30.56 1.68 -8.08
C ILE A 526 -30.69 0.56 -9.11
N HIS A 527 -29.58 -0.15 -9.39
CA HIS A 527 -29.60 -1.40 -10.14
C HIS A 527 -29.95 -2.57 -9.23
N LEU A 528 -30.92 -3.39 -9.65
CA LEU A 528 -31.35 -4.59 -8.97
C LEU A 528 -30.97 -5.84 -9.79
N LYS A 529 -30.90 -7.00 -9.11
CA LYS A 529 -30.63 -8.29 -9.78
C LYS A 529 -31.62 -8.56 -10.91
N GLY A 530 -31.14 -9.18 -12.00
CA GLY A 530 -31.98 -9.55 -13.16
C GLY A 530 -32.30 -8.40 -14.10
N GLY A 531 -31.50 -7.33 -14.14
CA GLY A 531 -31.64 -6.24 -15.10
C GLY A 531 -32.81 -5.27 -14.79
N LYS A 532 -33.22 -5.20 -13.52
CA LYS A 532 -34.23 -4.29 -13.05
C LYS A 532 -33.61 -2.97 -12.60
N ILE A 533 -34.32 -1.84 -12.80
CA ILE A 533 -33.95 -0.52 -12.28
C ILE A 533 -35.04 -0.06 -11.32
N GLY A 534 -34.67 0.16 -10.06
CA GLY A 534 -35.57 0.61 -9.00
C GLY A 534 -35.44 2.11 -8.75
N HIS A 535 -36.58 2.82 -8.80
CA HIS A 535 -36.69 4.25 -8.48
C HIS A 535 -37.13 4.37 -7.02
N VAL A 536 -36.20 4.68 -6.13
CA VAL A 536 -36.41 4.77 -4.68
C VAL A 536 -36.85 6.17 -4.31
N GLY A 537 -37.89 6.29 -3.52
CA GLY A 537 -38.41 7.59 -3.12
C GLY A 537 -39.70 7.51 -2.33
N TYR A 538 -40.57 8.52 -2.51
CA TYR A 538 -41.85 8.59 -1.81
C TYR A 538 -42.96 9.24 -2.65
N VAL A 539 -44.21 8.90 -2.35
CA VAL A 539 -45.39 9.51 -2.98
C VAL A 539 -45.59 10.89 -2.37
N VAL A 540 -45.45 11.91 -3.21
CA VAL A 540 -45.69 13.32 -2.82
C VAL A 540 -47.18 13.62 -2.71
N SER A 541 -47.97 13.02 -3.63
CA SER A 541 -49.42 13.16 -3.63
C SER A 541 -50.07 12.08 -4.50
N GLY A 542 -51.24 11.62 -4.12
CA GLY A 542 -52.08 10.71 -4.87
C GLY A 542 -51.71 9.23 -4.71
N MET A 543 -51.78 8.45 -5.80
CA MET A 543 -51.60 7.01 -5.75
C MET A 543 -50.94 6.47 -7.02
N PHE A 544 -50.16 5.40 -6.86
CA PHE A 544 -49.57 4.61 -7.97
C PHE A 544 -49.98 3.15 -7.82
N LYS A 545 -50.37 2.52 -8.91
CA LYS A 545 -50.76 1.11 -8.96
C LYS A 545 -49.92 0.35 -9.98
N LEU A 546 -49.90 -0.95 -9.82
CA LEU A 546 -49.36 -1.87 -10.81
C LEU A 546 -50.06 -1.62 -12.16
N ASP A 547 -49.29 -1.68 -13.27
CA ASP A 547 -49.73 -1.41 -14.63
C ASP A 547 -50.12 0.05 -14.96
N ASP A 548 -50.02 0.99 -14.04
CA ASP A 548 -50.26 2.40 -14.35
C ASP A 548 -49.26 2.91 -15.41
N GLU A 549 -49.76 3.71 -16.35
CA GLU A 549 -48.94 4.49 -17.27
C GLU A 549 -48.40 5.73 -16.53
N VAL A 550 -47.09 5.89 -16.57
CA VAL A 550 -46.38 6.97 -15.86
C VAL A 550 -45.42 7.69 -16.78
N THR A 551 -45.24 8.99 -16.51
CA THR A 551 -44.22 9.82 -17.13
C THR A 551 -43.06 9.98 -16.13
N LEU A 552 -41.88 9.54 -16.55
CA LEU A 552 -40.65 9.66 -15.81
C LEU A 552 -39.90 10.89 -16.30
N SER A 553 -39.51 11.78 -15.41
CA SER A 553 -38.75 13.01 -15.71
C SER A 553 -37.52 13.10 -14.80
N VAL A 554 -36.33 12.96 -15.38
CA VAL A 554 -35.06 13.08 -14.70
C VAL A 554 -34.78 14.54 -14.36
N ASP A 555 -34.20 14.78 -13.18
CA ASP A 555 -33.70 16.11 -12.82
C ASP A 555 -32.55 16.49 -13.76
N LYS A 556 -32.81 17.44 -14.65
CA LYS A 556 -31.91 17.87 -15.71
C LYS A 556 -30.62 18.51 -15.16
N GLU A 557 -30.73 19.29 -14.08
CA GLU A 557 -29.61 20.02 -13.51
C GLU A 557 -28.67 19.03 -12.80
N ASN A 558 -29.26 18.11 -12.03
CA ASN A 558 -28.50 17.05 -11.34
C ASN A 558 -27.78 16.13 -12.34
N ARG A 559 -28.49 15.64 -13.39
CA ARG A 559 -27.90 14.81 -14.44
C ARG A 559 -26.79 15.53 -15.19
N SER A 560 -26.99 16.81 -15.57
CA SER A 560 -26.01 17.61 -16.29
C SER A 560 -24.73 17.78 -15.44
N ALA A 561 -24.85 18.11 -14.16
CA ALA A 561 -23.72 18.24 -13.26
C ALA A 561 -22.97 16.89 -13.08
N THR A 562 -23.69 15.79 -12.93
CA THR A 562 -23.13 14.44 -12.85
C THR A 562 -22.36 14.06 -14.13
N CYS A 563 -22.93 14.34 -15.33
CA CYS A 563 -22.28 14.11 -16.63
C CYS A 563 -20.95 14.89 -16.77
N LYS A 564 -20.93 16.16 -16.29
CA LYS A 564 -19.70 16.99 -16.27
C LYS A 564 -18.62 16.35 -15.41
N ASN A 565 -18.97 15.94 -14.18
CA ASN A 565 -18.05 15.30 -13.26
C ASN A 565 -17.55 13.95 -13.80
N HIS A 566 -18.42 13.16 -14.39
CA HIS A 566 -18.04 11.85 -14.95
C HIS A 566 -17.11 11.99 -16.15
N THR A 567 -17.40 12.91 -17.06
CA THR A 567 -16.51 13.15 -18.21
C THR A 567 -15.17 13.74 -17.77
N ALA A 568 -15.16 14.66 -16.81
CA ALA A 568 -13.94 15.20 -16.23
C ALA A 568 -13.08 14.11 -15.55
N THR A 569 -13.70 13.06 -15.00
CA THR A 569 -12.96 11.91 -14.43
C THR A 569 -12.14 11.17 -15.49
N HIS A 570 -12.67 10.97 -16.71
CA HIS A 570 -11.93 10.40 -17.82
C HIS A 570 -10.75 11.29 -18.26
N LEU A 571 -10.96 12.60 -18.33
CA LEU A 571 -9.88 13.55 -18.63
C LEU A 571 -8.82 13.54 -17.53
N LEU A 572 -9.23 13.48 -16.26
CA LEU A 572 -8.35 13.42 -15.09
C LEU A 572 -7.50 12.15 -15.10
N GLN A 573 -8.09 10.98 -15.35
CA GLN A 573 -7.37 9.72 -15.44
C GLN A 573 -6.26 9.79 -16.48
N LYS A 574 -6.56 10.29 -17.68
CA LYS A 574 -5.56 10.43 -18.74
C LYS A 574 -4.47 11.44 -18.36
N ALA A 575 -4.83 12.61 -17.81
CA ALA A 575 -3.89 13.62 -17.37
C ALA A 575 -2.95 13.10 -16.28
N LEU A 576 -3.47 12.34 -15.30
CA LEU A 576 -2.66 11.69 -14.27
C LEU A 576 -1.67 10.68 -14.88
N ARG A 577 -2.09 9.89 -15.85
CA ARG A 577 -1.19 8.96 -16.55
C ARG A 577 -0.11 9.66 -17.35
N ASP A 578 -0.41 10.81 -17.95
CA ASP A 578 0.56 11.60 -18.71
C ASP A 578 1.60 12.28 -17.81
N VAL A 579 1.20 12.73 -16.62
CA VAL A 579 2.07 13.42 -15.68
C VAL A 579 2.85 12.46 -14.78
N LEU A 580 2.18 11.43 -14.24
CA LEU A 580 2.76 10.53 -13.25
C LEU A 580 3.26 9.21 -13.83
N GLY A 581 2.76 8.82 -15.01
CA GLY A 581 3.15 7.58 -15.68
C GLY A 581 2.02 6.55 -15.80
N THR A 582 2.27 5.52 -16.64
CA THR A 582 1.28 4.51 -17.04
C THR A 582 0.83 3.57 -15.92
N HIS A 583 1.50 3.59 -14.76
CA HIS A 583 1.11 2.81 -13.57
C HIS A 583 -0.14 3.36 -12.87
N VAL A 584 -0.57 4.57 -13.23
CA VAL A 584 -1.81 5.13 -12.70
C VAL A 584 -3.00 4.35 -13.26
N GLU A 585 -3.72 3.69 -12.36
CA GLU A 585 -4.91 2.89 -12.65
C GLU A 585 -6.00 3.24 -11.64
N GLN A 586 -7.25 3.27 -12.10
CA GLN A 586 -8.39 3.52 -11.24
C GLN A 586 -8.53 2.42 -10.18
N GLN A 587 -8.63 2.84 -8.92
CA GLN A 587 -8.91 1.98 -7.76
C GLN A 587 -10.32 2.21 -7.20
N GLY A 588 -10.94 3.31 -7.57
CA GLY A 588 -12.31 3.69 -7.23
C GLY A 588 -12.69 5.02 -7.85
N SER A 589 -13.98 5.24 -8.00
CA SER A 589 -14.54 6.48 -8.53
C SER A 589 -15.89 6.78 -7.89
N LEU A 590 -16.20 8.06 -7.75
CA LEU A 590 -17.54 8.56 -7.41
C LEU A 590 -17.79 9.84 -8.19
N ASN A 591 -18.88 9.87 -8.96
CA ASN A 591 -19.31 11.02 -9.73
C ASN A 591 -20.76 11.32 -9.40
N ASN A 592 -21.02 12.43 -8.75
CA ASN A 592 -22.36 12.95 -8.47
C ASN A 592 -22.48 14.42 -8.90
N ALA A 593 -23.60 15.05 -8.63
CA ALA A 593 -23.83 16.45 -9.01
C ALA A 593 -22.94 17.44 -8.26
N GLY A 594 -22.48 17.11 -7.05
CA GLY A 594 -21.69 17.99 -6.18
C GLY A 594 -20.20 17.99 -6.48
N HIS A 595 -19.62 16.83 -6.78
CA HIS A 595 -18.17 16.67 -6.99
C HIS A 595 -17.85 15.35 -7.68
N LEU A 596 -16.62 15.22 -8.12
CA LEU A 596 -16.01 13.95 -8.46
C LEU A 596 -14.95 13.54 -7.45
N ARG A 597 -14.79 12.24 -7.26
CA ARG A 597 -13.73 11.62 -6.48
C ARG A 597 -13.08 10.52 -7.31
N PHE A 598 -11.78 10.53 -7.40
CA PHE A 598 -11.01 9.56 -8.15
C PHE A 598 -9.89 8.98 -7.29
N ASP A 599 -9.96 7.67 -7.05
CA ASP A 599 -8.95 6.90 -6.32
C ASP A 599 -8.07 6.17 -7.34
N PHE A 600 -6.76 6.31 -7.24
CA PHE A 600 -5.82 5.79 -8.22
C PHE A 600 -4.55 5.24 -7.57
N SER A 601 -3.90 4.29 -8.28
CA SER A 601 -2.64 3.71 -7.85
C SER A 601 -1.50 4.72 -8.02
N HIS A 602 -0.88 5.13 -6.91
CA HIS A 602 0.35 5.90 -6.90
C HIS A 602 1.05 5.79 -5.54
N PHE A 603 2.38 5.80 -5.56
CA PHE A 603 3.21 5.43 -4.40
C PHE A 603 3.57 6.59 -3.46
N SER A 604 3.39 7.86 -3.91
CA SER A 604 3.71 9.06 -3.15
C SER A 604 2.58 10.09 -3.17
N ALA A 605 2.66 11.09 -2.28
CA ALA A 605 1.85 12.29 -2.42
C ALA A 605 2.29 13.06 -3.68
N MET A 606 1.34 13.63 -4.39
CA MET A 606 1.63 14.49 -5.53
C MET A 606 2.21 15.82 -5.05
N THR A 607 3.15 16.33 -5.82
CA THR A 607 3.69 17.69 -5.59
C THR A 607 2.69 18.76 -6.05
N ALA A 608 2.87 19.98 -5.58
CA ALA A 608 2.05 21.12 -6.02
C ALA A 608 2.18 21.38 -7.53
N GLU A 609 3.37 21.13 -8.08
CA GLU A 609 3.67 21.25 -9.51
C GLU A 609 2.95 20.19 -10.34
N GLU A 610 2.95 18.92 -9.89
CA GLU A 610 2.23 17.83 -10.55
C GLU A 610 0.73 18.07 -10.53
N LEU A 611 0.16 18.49 -9.40
CA LEU A 611 -1.25 18.84 -9.28
C LEU A 611 -1.62 19.99 -10.24
N ALA A 612 -0.79 21.03 -10.32
CA ALA A 612 -1.02 22.16 -11.22
C ALA A 612 -0.94 21.71 -12.69
N GLN A 613 -0.02 20.81 -13.06
CA GLN A 613 0.09 20.27 -14.41
C GLN A 613 -1.13 19.42 -14.79
N VAL A 614 -1.61 18.55 -13.90
CA VAL A 614 -2.82 17.75 -14.13
C VAL A 614 -4.05 18.63 -14.27
N GLU A 615 -4.27 19.60 -13.36
CA GLU A 615 -5.39 20.54 -13.43
C GLU A 615 -5.35 21.37 -14.73
N LYS A 616 -4.19 21.83 -15.13
CA LYS A 616 -3.98 22.55 -16.38
C LYS A 616 -4.32 21.67 -17.59
N ALA A 617 -3.81 20.44 -17.65
CA ALA A 617 -4.05 19.51 -18.75
C ALA A 617 -5.54 19.21 -18.94
N VAL A 618 -6.29 18.99 -17.85
CA VAL A 618 -7.73 18.78 -17.90
C VAL A 618 -8.46 20.01 -18.43
N ASN A 619 -8.11 21.21 -17.92
CA ASN A 619 -8.74 22.45 -18.37
C ASN A 619 -8.41 22.82 -19.83
N GLU A 620 -7.22 22.46 -20.33
CA GLU A 620 -6.87 22.59 -21.74
C GLU A 620 -7.78 21.74 -22.62
N LYS A 621 -8.05 20.49 -22.23
CA LYS A 621 -8.98 19.60 -22.96
C LYS A 621 -10.45 20.05 -22.89
N ILE A 622 -10.83 20.70 -21.80
CA ILE A 622 -12.14 21.36 -21.70
C ILE A 622 -12.23 22.53 -22.70
N ALA A 623 -11.21 23.37 -22.75
CA ALA A 623 -11.15 24.55 -23.63
C ALA A 623 -11.10 24.17 -25.13
N GLU A 624 -10.53 23.01 -25.48
CA GLU A 624 -10.51 22.49 -26.86
C GLU A 624 -11.91 22.10 -27.38
N ASN A 625 -12.90 21.96 -26.50
CA ASN A 625 -14.30 21.63 -26.83
C ASN A 625 -14.42 20.36 -27.70
N ILE A 626 -13.76 19.29 -27.29
CA ILE A 626 -13.65 18.03 -28.03
C ILE A 626 -14.97 17.26 -27.98
N PRO A 627 -15.49 16.71 -29.10
CA PRO A 627 -16.67 15.84 -29.08
C PRO A 627 -16.44 14.58 -28.22
N VAL A 628 -17.41 14.25 -27.39
CA VAL A 628 -17.46 13.01 -26.60
C VAL A 628 -18.36 12.01 -27.30
N VAL A 629 -17.76 10.99 -27.92
CA VAL A 629 -18.46 10.03 -28.78
C VAL A 629 -18.50 8.66 -28.11
N THR A 630 -19.69 8.08 -28.04
CA THR A 630 -19.86 6.71 -27.57
C THR A 630 -19.94 5.75 -28.76
N LYS A 631 -19.20 4.64 -28.67
CA LYS A 631 -19.20 3.57 -29.68
C LYS A 631 -19.52 2.23 -29.03
N LEU A 632 -20.44 1.48 -29.63
CA LEU A 632 -20.64 0.07 -29.30
C LEU A 632 -19.78 -0.76 -30.26
N MET A 633 -18.95 -1.66 -29.71
CA MET A 633 -18.06 -2.51 -30.48
C MET A 633 -17.81 -3.82 -29.75
N THR A 634 -17.24 -4.80 -30.45
CA THR A 634 -16.85 -6.04 -29.79
C THR A 634 -15.70 -5.81 -28.81
N LEU A 635 -15.58 -6.67 -27.80
CA LEU A 635 -14.51 -6.60 -26.80
C LEU A 635 -13.11 -6.58 -27.45
N ASP A 636 -12.93 -7.37 -28.51
CA ASP A 636 -11.67 -7.46 -29.25
C ASP A 636 -11.34 -6.18 -30.03
N GLU A 637 -12.34 -5.56 -30.66
CA GLU A 637 -12.18 -4.28 -31.36
C GLU A 637 -11.83 -3.17 -30.36
N ALA A 638 -12.50 -3.15 -29.21
CA ALA A 638 -12.27 -2.18 -28.15
C ALA A 638 -10.82 -2.27 -27.60
N LYS A 639 -10.35 -3.48 -27.33
CA LYS A 639 -8.94 -3.72 -26.91
C LYS A 639 -7.95 -3.28 -27.99
N LYS A 640 -8.20 -3.59 -29.26
CA LYS A 640 -7.34 -3.16 -30.38
C LYS A 640 -7.33 -1.65 -30.59
N SER A 641 -8.41 -0.96 -30.24
CA SER A 641 -8.47 0.51 -30.31
C SER A 641 -7.66 1.22 -29.22
N GLY A 642 -7.08 0.48 -28.28
CA GLY A 642 -6.36 1.03 -27.12
C GLY A 642 -7.27 1.54 -26.00
N ALA A 643 -8.55 1.17 -26.00
CA ALA A 643 -9.48 1.57 -24.96
C ALA A 643 -9.11 0.91 -23.61
N MET A 644 -9.12 1.69 -22.53
CA MET A 644 -8.85 1.22 -21.18
C MET A 644 -10.09 0.54 -20.62
N ALA A 645 -9.90 -0.65 -20.05
CA ALA A 645 -10.90 -1.40 -19.31
C ALA A 645 -10.56 -1.38 -17.82
N LEU A 646 -11.55 -1.37 -16.94
CA LEU A 646 -11.32 -1.53 -15.49
C LEU A 646 -10.89 -2.96 -15.19
N PHE A 647 -9.86 -3.12 -14.39
CA PHE A 647 -9.38 -4.43 -13.95
C PHE A 647 -10.43 -5.14 -13.08
N GLY A 648 -10.75 -6.40 -13.42
CA GLY A 648 -11.61 -7.27 -12.61
C GLY A 648 -13.09 -7.23 -12.96
N GLU A 649 -13.55 -6.42 -13.93
CA GLU A 649 -14.92 -6.47 -14.43
C GLU A 649 -15.07 -7.51 -15.55
N LYS A 650 -16.20 -8.25 -15.51
CA LYS A 650 -16.58 -9.16 -16.59
C LYS A 650 -17.39 -8.39 -17.62
N TYR A 651 -16.81 -8.21 -18.78
CA TYR A 651 -17.47 -7.55 -19.91
C TYR A 651 -18.15 -8.60 -20.80
N GLY A 652 -19.31 -8.25 -21.37
CA GLY A 652 -19.97 -9.08 -22.39
C GLY A 652 -19.25 -8.99 -23.75
N ASP A 653 -19.76 -9.72 -24.72
CA ASP A 653 -19.23 -9.75 -26.11
C ASP A 653 -19.22 -8.36 -26.77
N THR A 654 -20.16 -7.49 -26.38
CA THR A 654 -20.28 -6.10 -26.87
C THR A 654 -20.09 -5.15 -25.71
N VAL A 655 -19.22 -4.16 -25.88
CA VAL A 655 -18.86 -3.15 -24.88
C VAL A 655 -19.12 -1.74 -25.39
N ARG A 656 -19.45 -0.86 -24.46
CA ARG A 656 -19.62 0.57 -24.71
C ARG A 656 -18.31 1.29 -24.41
N VAL A 657 -17.74 1.96 -25.41
CA VAL A 657 -16.50 2.73 -25.29
C VAL A 657 -16.81 4.21 -25.46
N VAL A 658 -16.45 5.01 -24.45
CA VAL A 658 -16.53 6.47 -24.47
C VAL A 658 -15.20 7.02 -24.96
N CYS A 659 -15.23 7.79 -26.04
CA CYS A 659 -14.07 8.38 -26.69
C CYS A 659 -14.13 9.90 -26.60
N VAL A 660 -13.05 10.51 -26.10
CA VAL A 660 -12.76 11.93 -26.22
C VAL A 660 -11.63 12.05 -27.24
N ASP A 661 -12.02 11.99 -28.51
CA ASP A 661 -11.10 11.86 -29.64
C ASP A 661 -10.05 10.72 -29.42
N ASP A 662 -8.78 10.97 -29.71
CA ASP A 662 -7.67 10.05 -29.38
C ASP A 662 -7.08 10.29 -27.99
N TYR A 663 -7.56 11.29 -27.25
CA TYR A 663 -7.01 11.64 -25.94
C TYR A 663 -7.40 10.62 -24.87
N SER A 664 -8.69 10.25 -24.75
CA SER A 664 -9.15 9.24 -23.80
C SER A 664 -10.14 8.29 -24.49
N LYS A 665 -9.95 6.97 -24.29
CA LYS A 665 -10.86 5.92 -24.73
C LYS A 665 -11.03 4.93 -23.59
N GLU A 666 -12.24 4.82 -23.05
CA GLU A 666 -12.49 4.01 -21.86
C GLU A 666 -13.79 3.21 -21.96
N PHE A 667 -13.77 2.01 -21.40
CA PHE A 667 -15.00 1.21 -21.23
C PHE A 667 -15.86 1.88 -20.17
N CYS A 668 -17.01 2.40 -20.55
CA CYS A 668 -17.85 3.14 -19.62
C CYS A 668 -19.34 3.02 -19.96
N GLY A 669 -20.14 2.60 -18.96
CA GLY A 669 -21.60 2.53 -19.04
C GLY A 669 -22.33 3.80 -18.62
N GLY A 670 -21.60 4.81 -18.12
CA GLY A 670 -22.18 6.03 -17.55
C GLY A 670 -22.69 7.04 -18.57
N THR A 671 -23.26 8.13 -18.07
CA THR A 671 -23.74 9.27 -18.87
C THR A 671 -22.68 10.35 -18.93
N HIS A 672 -22.53 11.00 -20.08
CA HIS A 672 -21.47 11.98 -20.36
C HIS A 672 -22.03 13.22 -21.04
N VAL A 673 -21.24 14.30 -21.05
CA VAL A 673 -21.51 15.48 -21.86
C VAL A 673 -21.28 15.17 -23.33
N SER A 674 -21.88 15.95 -24.25
CA SER A 674 -21.67 15.77 -25.68
C SER A 674 -20.34 16.36 -26.17
N ASN A 675 -19.80 17.35 -25.48
CA ASN A 675 -18.53 18.01 -25.75
C ASN A 675 -17.82 18.35 -24.44
N THR A 676 -16.50 18.30 -24.43
CA THR A 676 -15.71 18.64 -23.22
C THR A 676 -15.93 20.08 -22.75
N GLY A 677 -16.25 21.03 -23.65
CA GLY A 677 -16.56 22.41 -23.31
C GLY A 677 -17.79 22.60 -22.41
N GLU A 678 -18.73 21.65 -22.39
CA GLU A 678 -19.87 21.68 -21.48
C GLU A 678 -19.47 21.52 -20.01
N ILE A 679 -18.30 20.95 -19.73
CA ILE A 679 -17.73 20.83 -18.37
C ILE A 679 -17.46 22.24 -17.79
N GLN A 680 -17.12 23.22 -18.61
CA GLN A 680 -16.86 24.63 -18.33
C GLN A 680 -15.52 24.86 -17.62
N ALA A 681 -15.31 24.29 -16.42
CA ALA A 681 -14.09 24.43 -15.64
C ALA A 681 -13.89 23.20 -14.77
N PHE A 682 -12.63 22.95 -14.39
CA PHE A 682 -12.23 21.88 -13.50
C PHE A 682 -11.28 22.40 -12.42
N LYS A 683 -11.50 22.02 -11.16
CA LYS A 683 -10.68 22.43 -10.02
C LYS A 683 -10.41 21.28 -9.08
N ILE A 684 -9.16 20.93 -8.84
CA ILE A 684 -8.76 20.00 -7.79
C ILE A 684 -8.90 20.69 -6.42
N LEU A 685 -9.66 20.07 -5.52
CA LEU A 685 -9.84 20.53 -4.14
C LEU A 685 -8.80 19.95 -3.19
N SER A 686 -8.55 18.65 -3.31
CA SER A 686 -7.65 17.93 -2.42
C SER A 686 -6.99 16.75 -3.11
N GLU A 687 -5.81 16.39 -2.60
CA GLU A 687 -5.12 15.14 -2.89
C GLU A 687 -4.69 14.52 -1.56
N SER A 688 -5.00 13.22 -1.35
CA SER A 688 -4.72 12.53 -0.09
C SER A 688 -4.47 11.04 -0.28
N GLY A 689 -3.82 10.40 0.71
CA GLY A 689 -3.68 8.94 0.76
C GLY A 689 -4.91 8.28 1.35
N VAL A 690 -5.42 7.23 0.71
CA VAL A 690 -6.57 6.45 1.18
C VAL A 690 -6.11 5.10 1.74
N ALA A 691 -5.17 4.49 1.06
CA ALA A 691 -4.54 3.24 1.44
C ALA A 691 -3.08 3.24 0.99
N ALA A 692 -2.32 2.23 1.39
CA ALA A 692 -0.96 2.08 0.88
C ALA A 692 -0.97 1.91 -0.64
N GLY A 693 -0.25 2.79 -1.34
CA GLY A 693 -0.19 2.79 -2.81
C GLY A 693 -1.46 3.30 -3.51
N VAL A 694 -2.44 3.86 -2.78
CA VAL A 694 -3.66 4.45 -3.35
C VAL A 694 -3.80 5.90 -2.93
N ARG A 695 -3.92 6.78 -3.91
CA ARG A 695 -4.15 8.21 -3.75
C ARG A 695 -5.56 8.58 -4.18
N ARG A 696 -6.09 9.63 -3.60
CA ARG A 696 -7.43 10.17 -3.89
C ARG A 696 -7.34 11.61 -4.32
N ILE A 697 -7.98 11.94 -5.41
CA ILE A 697 -8.27 13.32 -5.81
C ILE A 697 -9.77 13.57 -5.65
N GLU A 698 -10.12 14.71 -5.06
CA GLU A 698 -11.46 15.28 -5.09
C GLU A 698 -11.43 16.57 -5.91
N ALA A 699 -12.39 16.73 -6.81
CA ALA A 699 -12.43 17.87 -7.72
C ALA A 699 -13.87 18.32 -8.02
N LEU A 700 -13.99 19.53 -8.51
CA LEU A 700 -15.23 20.19 -8.93
C LEU A 700 -15.22 20.47 -10.42
N THR A 701 -16.42 20.55 -11.01
CA THR A 701 -16.63 21.00 -12.38
C THR A 701 -17.74 22.06 -12.44
N GLY A 702 -17.78 22.78 -13.55
CA GLY A 702 -18.86 23.69 -13.90
C GLY A 702 -19.18 24.72 -12.82
N GLN A 703 -20.48 24.82 -12.47
CA GLN A 703 -20.95 25.80 -11.48
C GLN A 703 -20.26 25.61 -10.11
N GLY A 704 -19.97 24.38 -9.70
CA GLY A 704 -19.26 24.12 -8.44
C GLY A 704 -17.89 24.80 -8.32
N VAL A 705 -17.17 24.98 -9.44
CA VAL A 705 -15.89 25.73 -9.46
C VAL A 705 -16.14 27.22 -9.22
N PHE A 706 -17.16 27.79 -9.84
CA PHE A 706 -17.49 29.20 -9.64
C PHE A 706 -17.95 29.47 -8.21
N ASP A 707 -18.78 28.61 -7.66
CA ASP A 707 -19.24 28.70 -6.27
C ASP A 707 -18.09 28.62 -5.28
N TYR A 708 -17.12 27.73 -5.54
CA TYR A 708 -15.89 27.61 -4.75
C TYR A 708 -15.06 28.89 -4.75
N TYR A 709 -14.87 29.50 -5.92
CA TYR A 709 -14.13 30.77 -5.99
C TYR A 709 -14.88 31.95 -5.38
N ASN A 710 -16.21 32.04 -5.56
CA ASN A 710 -17.06 33.04 -4.92
C ASN A 710 -17.00 32.93 -3.39
N ASP A 711 -17.00 31.71 -2.85
CA ASP A 711 -16.86 31.49 -1.40
C ASP A 711 -15.46 31.89 -0.88
N LEU A 712 -14.41 31.61 -1.65
CA LEU A 712 -13.06 32.04 -1.33
C LEU A 712 -12.96 33.58 -1.35
N GLU A 713 -13.51 34.24 -2.35
CA GLU A 713 -13.54 35.69 -2.44
C GLU A 713 -14.24 36.31 -1.24
N LYS A 714 -15.41 35.80 -0.87
CA LYS A 714 -16.16 36.20 0.30
C LYS A 714 -15.36 36.06 1.60
N LYS A 715 -14.72 34.89 1.78
CA LYS A 715 -13.85 34.63 2.96
C LYS A 715 -12.66 35.61 3.01
N LEU A 716 -12.08 35.93 1.86
CA LEU A 716 -10.98 36.84 1.74
C LEU A 716 -11.44 38.30 2.12
N GLU A 717 -12.64 38.69 1.66
CA GLU A 717 -13.24 39.99 2.04
C GLU A 717 -13.52 40.06 3.54
N GLU A 718 -14.09 39.00 4.12
CA GLU A 718 -14.38 38.92 5.56
C GLU A 718 -13.08 38.99 6.39
N ALA A 719 -12.03 38.27 5.96
CA ALA A 719 -10.72 38.36 6.59
C ALA A 719 -10.13 39.77 6.50
N ALA A 720 -10.20 40.42 5.35
CA ALA A 720 -9.74 41.78 5.14
C ALA A 720 -10.50 42.78 6.03
N LYS A 721 -11.83 42.68 6.12
CA LYS A 721 -12.67 43.50 7.01
C LYS A 721 -12.24 43.37 8.48
N THR A 722 -11.92 42.17 8.94
CA THR A 722 -11.50 41.91 10.34
C THR A 722 -10.28 42.73 10.72
N VAL A 723 -9.33 42.92 9.82
CA VAL A 723 -8.12 43.69 10.03
C VAL A 723 -8.22 45.13 9.48
N LYS A 724 -9.41 45.59 9.09
CA LYS A 724 -9.66 46.91 8.49
C LYS A 724 -8.83 47.13 7.24
N ALA A 725 -8.77 46.16 6.36
CA ALA A 725 -8.10 46.20 5.05
C ALA A 725 -9.10 45.93 3.91
N THR A 726 -8.61 46.00 2.68
CA THR A 726 -9.25 45.43 1.49
C THR A 726 -8.51 44.18 1.07
N PRO A 727 -9.09 43.28 0.27
CA PRO A 727 -8.40 42.10 -0.26
C PRO A 727 -7.05 42.46 -0.90
N ALA A 728 -6.96 43.58 -1.61
CA ALA A 728 -5.76 43.99 -2.33
C ALA A 728 -4.58 44.36 -1.41
N ASN A 729 -4.84 44.90 -0.21
CA ASN A 729 -3.80 45.31 0.75
C ASN A 729 -3.81 44.48 2.04
N LEU A 730 -4.49 43.35 2.04
CA LEU A 730 -4.63 42.49 3.22
C LEU A 730 -3.25 42.02 3.73
N GLN A 731 -2.39 41.57 2.83
CA GLN A 731 -1.06 41.07 3.18
C GLN A 731 -0.21 42.15 3.85
N GLU A 732 -0.13 43.32 3.24
CA GLU A 732 0.60 44.51 3.79
C GLU A 732 0.10 44.86 5.18
N LYS A 733 -1.25 44.89 5.36
CA LYS A 733 -1.86 45.19 6.65
C LYS A 733 -1.55 44.15 7.72
N LEU A 734 -1.55 42.86 7.34
CA LEU A 734 -1.16 41.77 8.26
C LEU A 734 0.32 41.87 8.67
N GLU A 735 1.22 42.12 7.74
CA GLU A 735 2.65 42.33 8.01
C GLU A 735 2.86 43.49 8.99
N HIS A 736 2.11 44.61 8.79
CA HIS A 736 2.16 45.75 9.68
C HIS A 736 1.64 45.44 11.09
N LEU A 737 0.50 44.76 11.18
CA LEU A 737 -0.06 44.33 12.47
C LEU A 737 0.87 43.37 13.22
N MET A 738 1.56 42.47 12.52
CA MET A 738 2.55 41.57 13.13
C MET A 738 3.78 42.32 13.63
N ALA A 739 4.22 43.36 12.88
CA ALA A 739 5.30 44.21 13.32
C ALA A 739 4.91 45.05 14.57
N ASP A 740 3.70 45.60 14.57
CA ASP A 740 3.13 46.35 15.71
C ASP A 740 3.02 45.47 16.96
N LEU A 741 2.51 44.22 16.78
CA LEU A 741 2.40 43.27 17.86
C LEU A 741 3.76 42.96 18.48
N LYS A 742 4.77 42.69 17.65
CA LYS A 742 6.15 42.46 18.10
C LYS A 742 6.74 43.65 18.83
N SER A 743 6.49 44.90 18.33
CA SER A 743 6.93 46.13 18.98
C SER A 743 6.27 46.30 20.34
N LEU A 744 4.93 46.12 20.42
CA LEU A 744 4.18 46.23 21.67
C LEU A 744 4.60 45.16 22.70
N GLN A 745 4.92 43.97 22.24
CA GLN A 745 5.45 42.91 23.14
C GLN A 745 6.82 43.34 23.72
N ALA A 746 7.72 43.85 22.89
CA ALA A 746 9.02 44.33 23.34
C ALA A 746 8.90 45.54 24.29
N GLU A 747 7.97 46.50 24.00
CA GLU A 747 7.66 47.62 24.89
C GLU A 747 7.10 47.14 26.22
N ASN A 748 6.18 46.18 26.22
CA ASN A 748 5.61 45.64 27.43
C ASN A 748 6.70 44.96 28.31
N GLU A 749 7.62 44.21 27.70
CA GLU A 749 8.76 43.62 28.41
C GLU A 749 9.71 44.73 28.97
N SER A 750 9.98 45.78 28.20
CA SER A 750 10.77 46.92 28.65
C SER A 750 10.11 47.66 29.80
N LEU A 751 8.79 47.88 29.72
CA LEU A 751 8.04 48.55 30.81
C LEU A 751 7.99 47.67 32.08
N LYS A 752 7.81 46.37 31.94
CA LYS A 752 7.90 45.43 33.07
C LYS A 752 9.30 45.43 33.71
N SER A 753 10.36 45.45 32.90
CA SER A 753 11.73 45.56 33.39
C SER A 753 12.00 46.89 34.08
N LYS A 754 11.48 48.04 33.58
CA LYS A 754 11.58 49.32 34.24
C LYS A 754 10.82 49.36 35.56
N ALA A 755 9.59 48.89 35.62
CA ALA A 755 8.81 48.81 36.84
C ALA A 755 9.49 47.94 37.92
N ALA A 756 10.10 46.81 37.47
CA ALA A 756 10.89 45.99 38.36
C ALA A 756 12.16 46.66 38.88
N LYS A 757 12.82 47.48 38.05
CA LYS A 757 14.01 48.28 38.48
C LYS A 757 13.65 49.41 39.43
N GLU A 758 12.51 50.09 39.26
CA GLU A 758 12.03 51.16 40.17
C GLU A 758 11.65 50.60 41.53
N ALA A 759 11.03 49.41 41.59
CA ALA A 759 10.78 48.67 42.79
C ALA A 759 12.05 48.24 43.54
N LEU A 760 13.20 48.17 42.86
CA LEU A 760 14.51 47.84 43.43
C LEU A 760 15.20 48.98 44.14
N GLY A 761 14.80 50.24 43.97
CA GLY A 761 15.45 51.42 44.61
C GLY A 761 15.38 51.39 46.15
N ASP A 762 14.24 50.99 46.71
CA ASP A 762 13.98 50.98 48.14
C ASP A 762 14.33 49.62 48.85
N VAL A 763 14.68 48.62 48.10
CA VAL A 763 14.83 47.25 48.65
C VAL A 763 16.19 47.03 49.33
N MET A 764 17.25 47.72 48.90
CA MET A 764 18.58 47.55 49.50
C MET A 764 18.68 48.07 50.97
N ASP A 765 17.79 48.96 51.37
CA ASP A 765 17.71 49.43 52.76
C ASP A 765 17.18 48.38 53.75
N GLN A 766 16.62 47.26 53.23
CA GLN A 766 16.11 46.16 54.01
C GLN A 766 17.13 44.99 54.22
N VAL A 767 18.37 45.22 53.85
CA VAL A 767 19.43 44.23 54.11
C VAL A 767 19.69 44.10 55.60
N GLN A 768 19.60 42.87 56.11
CA GLN A 768 19.83 42.49 57.49
C GLN A 768 21.16 41.74 57.63
N ASP A 769 21.82 41.89 58.74
CA ASP A 769 22.96 41.04 59.10
C ASP A 769 22.48 39.87 59.98
N VAL A 770 22.77 38.65 59.49
CA VAL A 770 22.41 37.40 60.15
C VAL A 770 23.70 36.64 60.44
N ASN A 771 24.23 36.75 61.66
CA ASN A 771 25.44 36.10 62.12
C ASN A 771 26.69 36.37 61.24
N GLY A 772 26.80 37.61 60.67
CA GLY A 772 27.89 38.01 59.81
C GLY A 772 27.63 37.75 58.30
N VAL A 773 26.49 37.23 57.90
CA VAL A 773 26.06 37.08 56.51
C VAL A 773 24.91 38.06 56.25
N LYS A 774 25.07 38.90 55.20
CA LYS A 774 23.98 39.81 54.76
C LYS A 774 22.83 39.02 54.16
N LEU A 775 21.62 39.26 54.61
CA LEU A 775 20.38 38.71 54.06
C LEU A 775 19.53 39.83 53.51
N LEU A 776 19.10 39.73 52.27
CA LEU A 776 18.03 40.52 51.69
C LEU A 776 16.87 39.60 51.44
N ALA A 777 15.79 39.72 52.25
CA ALA A 777 14.58 38.94 52.11
C ALA A 777 13.38 39.86 51.89
N VAL A 778 12.79 39.85 50.66
CA VAL A 778 11.75 40.82 50.27
C VAL A 778 10.71 40.22 49.35
N SER A 779 9.50 40.80 49.44
CA SER A 779 8.46 40.45 48.47
C SER A 779 8.39 41.52 47.35
N VAL A 780 8.13 41.06 46.15
CA VAL A 780 8.00 41.88 44.94
C VAL A 780 6.66 41.58 44.31
N ALA A 781 5.87 42.58 43.99
CA ALA A 781 4.54 42.34 43.41
C ALA A 781 4.62 41.94 41.95
N ASP A 782 3.82 41.00 41.55
CA ASP A 782 3.48 40.67 40.13
C ASP A 782 4.62 40.25 39.22
N VAL A 783 5.68 39.65 39.77
CA VAL A 783 6.87 39.16 39.02
C VAL A 783 6.78 37.65 38.84
N ASP A 784 6.97 37.15 37.65
CA ASP A 784 7.07 35.71 37.37
C ASP A 784 8.43 35.12 37.80
N MET A 785 8.60 33.81 37.73
CA MET A 785 9.82 33.12 38.13
C MET A 785 11.07 33.58 37.35
N ASN A 786 10.94 33.93 36.08
CA ASN A 786 12.07 34.40 35.27
C ASN A 786 12.47 35.83 35.69
N GLY A 787 11.47 36.68 35.88
CA GLY A 787 11.72 38.02 36.43
C GLY A 787 12.33 38.01 37.83
N LEU A 788 11.93 37.08 38.69
CA LEU A 788 12.55 36.88 40.01
C LEU A 788 14.00 36.37 39.92
N ARG A 789 14.35 35.59 38.92
CA ARG A 789 15.76 35.17 38.69
C ARG A 789 16.62 36.39 38.31
N ASP A 790 16.15 37.14 37.29
CA ASP A 790 16.89 38.30 36.80
C ASP A 790 17.08 39.33 37.92
N LEU A 791 16.04 39.57 38.72
CA LEU A 791 16.07 40.40 39.91
C LEU A 791 17.03 39.85 40.97
N GLY A 792 16.94 38.54 41.23
CA GLY A 792 17.79 37.87 42.20
C GLY A 792 19.29 37.95 41.82
N ASP A 793 19.65 37.81 40.57
CA ASP A 793 21.03 37.95 40.09
C ASP A 793 21.53 39.37 40.25
N GLN A 794 20.71 40.37 39.89
CA GLN A 794 21.07 41.79 40.08
C GLN A 794 21.24 42.16 41.55
N LEU A 795 20.36 41.68 42.44
CA LEU A 795 20.44 41.94 43.87
C LEU A 795 21.60 41.19 44.51
N LYS A 796 21.90 40.00 44.06
CA LYS A 796 23.07 39.23 44.51
C LYS A 796 24.38 39.93 44.16
N GLU A 797 24.45 40.57 43.00
CA GLU A 797 25.61 41.37 42.62
C GLU A 797 25.72 42.63 43.49
N LYS A 798 24.61 43.34 43.78
CA LYS A 798 24.56 44.54 44.61
C LYS A 798 24.86 44.30 46.10
N ILE A 799 24.40 43.20 46.68
CA ILE A 799 24.62 42.86 48.09
C ILE A 799 26.11 42.52 48.35
N GLY A 800 26.80 42.05 47.27
CA GLY A 800 28.21 41.68 47.30
C GLY A 800 28.44 40.32 47.98
N GLU A 801 28.45 40.29 49.32
CA GLU A 801 28.54 39.06 50.07
C GLU A 801 27.29 38.85 50.92
N GLY A 802 26.43 37.82 50.53
CA GLY A 802 25.21 37.59 51.23
C GLY A 802 24.26 36.63 50.54
N VAL A 803 23.01 36.59 51.01
CA VAL A 803 21.92 35.76 50.54
C VAL A 803 20.73 36.67 50.13
N VAL A 804 20.16 36.43 48.99
CA VAL A 804 18.96 37.11 48.50
C VAL A 804 17.81 36.12 48.49
N VAL A 805 16.68 36.48 49.11
CA VAL A 805 15.41 35.74 49.03
C VAL A 805 14.32 36.67 48.48
N LEU A 806 13.74 36.26 47.38
CA LEU A 806 12.64 37.00 46.77
C LEU A 806 11.38 36.16 46.74
N ALA A 807 10.26 36.79 47.04
CA ALA A 807 8.94 36.20 46.90
C ALA A 807 8.06 37.07 46.00
N SER A 808 7.22 36.45 45.17
CA SER A 808 6.18 37.15 44.42
C SER A 808 4.91 36.35 44.31
N ALA A 809 3.77 37.04 44.37
CA ALA A 809 2.49 36.45 44.01
C ALA A 809 2.02 36.98 42.65
N LYS A 810 1.65 36.04 41.80
CA LYS A 810 1.08 36.35 40.47
C LYS A 810 -0.01 35.34 40.14
N ASP A 811 -1.19 35.82 39.74
CA ASP A 811 -2.35 34.97 39.41
C ASP A 811 -2.70 33.91 40.48
N GLY A 812 -2.60 34.31 41.78
CA GLY A 812 -2.88 33.42 42.92
C GLY A 812 -1.81 32.32 43.21
N LYS A 813 -0.71 32.33 42.48
CA LYS A 813 0.46 31.45 42.68
C LYS A 813 1.61 32.24 43.31
N VAL A 814 2.35 31.63 44.21
CA VAL A 814 3.53 32.19 44.82
C VAL A 814 4.78 31.61 44.17
N ASN A 815 5.72 32.49 43.85
CA ASN A 815 7.07 32.12 43.40
C ASN A 815 8.07 32.59 44.45
N LEU A 816 8.95 31.70 44.86
CA LEU A 816 10.07 31.96 45.77
C LEU A 816 11.38 31.63 45.10
N ILE A 817 12.39 32.48 45.29
CA ILE A 817 13.74 32.21 44.92
C ILE A 817 14.72 32.62 46.03
N ALA A 818 15.73 31.80 46.22
CA ALA A 818 16.86 32.13 47.11
C ALA A 818 18.15 31.97 46.32
N MET A 819 19.05 32.95 46.49
CA MET A 819 20.39 32.95 45.93
C MET A 819 21.42 33.28 46.96
N ALA A 820 22.51 32.53 46.96
CA ALA A 820 23.68 32.79 47.88
C ALA A 820 24.95 33.04 47.10
N THR A 821 25.74 33.99 47.58
CA THR A 821 27.07 34.25 47.04
C THR A 821 28.07 33.19 47.51
N ASP A 822 29.20 33.06 46.82
CA ASP A 822 30.23 32.06 47.17
C ASP A 822 30.83 32.34 48.57
N ALA A 823 30.89 33.61 48.98
CA ALA A 823 31.33 34.00 50.33
C ALA A 823 30.34 33.56 51.40
N ALA A 824 29.02 33.77 51.18
CA ALA A 824 27.96 33.32 52.09
C ALA A 824 27.88 31.76 52.16
N MET A 825 28.09 31.07 51.08
CA MET A 825 28.14 29.58 51.06
C MET A 825 29.32 29.03 51.88
N LYS A 826 30.47 29.68 51.83
CA LYS A 826 31.64 29.29 52.68
C LYS A 826 31.40 29.50 54.17
N GLN A 827 30.47 30.38 54.55
CA GLN A 827 30.01 30.61 55.91
C GLN A 827 28.84 29.71 56.34
N GLY A 828 28.42 28.77 55.49
CA GLY A 828 27.37 27.80 55.80
C GLY A 828 26.03 28.04 55.16
N ALA A 829 25.82 29.16 54.46
CA ALA A 829 24.58 29.46 53.79
C ALA A 829 24.30 28.48 52.62
N HIS A 830 23.06 28.00 52.53
CA HIS A 830 22.64 27.03 51.51
C HIS A 830 21.23 27.35 51.00
N ALA A 831 21.13 27.94 49.78
CA ALA A 831 19.88 28.40 49.20
C ALA A 831 18.81 27.28 49.13
N GLY A 832 19.20 26.04 48.83
CA GLY A 832 18.29 24.89 48.79
C GLY A 832 17.66 24.56 50.13
N ASN A 833 18.40 24.59 51.20
CA ASN A 833 17.90 24.35 52.53
C ASN A 833 17.05 25.52 53.04
N LEU A 834 17.43 26.75 52.71
CA LEU A 834 16.68 27.95 53.02
C LEU A 834 15.28 27.93 52.36
N ILE A 835 15.20 27.62 51.06
CA ILE A 835 13.93 27.47 50.33
C ILE A 835 13.08 26.36 50.93
N LYS A 836 13.66 25.21 51.30
CA LYS A 836 12.90 24.13 51.97
C LYS A 836 12.30 24.55 53.30
N GLY A 837 13.03 25.37 54.06
CA GLY A 837 12.56 25.87 55.34
C GLY A 837 11.38 26.84 55.23
N ILE A 838 11.28 27.65 54.17
CA ILE A 838 10.26 28.69 54.03
C ILE A 838 9.10 28.30 53.07
N ALA A 839 9.30 27.33 52.16
CA ALA A 839 8.31 26.99 51.11
C ALA A 839 7.00 26.44 51.70
N ALA A 840 7.04 25.75 52.83
CA ALA A 840 5.85 25.22 53.48
C ALA A 840 4.88 26.35 53.94
N LEU A 841 5.38 27.53 54.27
CA LEU A 841 4.58 28.66 54.73
C LEU A 841 3.71 29.26 53.62
N VAL A 842 4.16 29.13 52.37
CA VAL A 842 3.41 29.56 51.17
C VAL A 842 2.60 28.41 50.56
N GLY A 843 2.40 27.31 51.29
CA GLY A 843 1.63 26.17 50.81
C GLY A 843 2.27 25.51 49.60
N GLY A 844 3.57 25.41 49.58
CA GLY A 844 4.34 24.90 48.42
C GLY A 844 5.53 24.04 48.81
N GLY A 845 6.31 23.68 47.83
CA GLY A 845 7.53 22.90 47.95
C GLY A 845 8.53 23.32 46.92
N GLY A 846 9.81 23.12 47.22
CA GLY A 846 10.88 23.47 46.33
C GLY A 846 12.26 23.02 46.81
N GLY A 847 13.28 23.40 46.10
CA GLY A 847 14.66 23.08 46.45
C GLY A 847 15.60 23.55 45.35
N GLY A 848 16.85 23.22 45.51
CA GLY A 848 17.85 23.60 44.52
C GLY A 848 19.28 23.36 45.02
N ARG A 849 20.21 23.98 44.40
CA ARG A 849 21.64 23.92 44.69
C ARG A 849 22.00 24.90 45.83
N PRO A 850 23.17 24.75 46.45
CA PRO A 850 23.61 25.71 47.48
C PRO A 850 23.62 27.17 47.04
N ASN A 851 23.91 27.46 45.80
CA ASN A 851 24.01 28.80 45.23
C ASN A 851 22.65 29.38 44.76
N MET A 852 21.65 28.51 44.41
CA MET A 852 20.35 28.97 43.92
C MET A 852 19.30 27.87 44.12
N ALA A 853 18.13 28.28 44.58
CA ALA A 853 16.98 27.40 44.77
C ALA A 853 15.69 28.15 44.56
N GLN A 854 14.63 27.39 44.20
CA GLN A 854 13.30 27.89 43.83
C GLN A 854 12.20 27.06 44.45
N ALA A 855 11.06 27.68 44.72
CA ALA A 855 9.84 27.02 45.15
C ALA A 855 8.59 27.70 44.50
N GLY A 856 7.57 26.89 44.30
CA GLY A 856 6.23 27.37 44.00
C GLY A 856 5.29 27.14 45.16
N GLY A 857 4.30 28.04 45.38
CA GLY A 857 3.28 27.91 46.43
C GLY A 857 1.88 28.30 45.94
N LYS A 858 0.85 27.97 46.78
CA LYS A 858 -0.57 28.29 46.48
C LYS A 858 -1.18 29.24 47.51
N ASN A 859 -0.40 29.67 48.51
CA ASN A 859 -0.85 30.56 49.59
C ASN A 859 -0.12 31.91 49.56
N PRO A 860 -0.63 32.94 48.87
CA PRO A 860 -0.03 34.28 48.83
C PRO A 860 0.05 34.96 50.22
N VAL A 861 -0.91 34.67 51.10
CA VAL A 861 -0.96 35.28 52.47
C VAL A 861 0.25 34.82 53.33
N GLY A 862 0.89 33.72 52.95
CA GLY A 862 2.06 33.18 53.66
C GLY A 862 3.41 33.85 53.25
N ILE A 863 3.43 34.77 52.29
CA ILE A 863 4.65 35.37 51.79
C ILE A 863 5.38 36.16 52.92
N ASP A 864 4.67 37.00 53.67
CA ASP A 864 5.29 37.81 54.72
C ASP A 864 5.90 36.93 55.81
N ALA A 865 5.19 35.84 56.16
CA ALA A 865 5.72 34.88 57.11
C ALA A 865 6.95 34.13 56.59
N ALA A 866 6.99 33.77 55.28
CA ALA A 866 8.14 33.11 54.65
C ALA A 866 9.37 34.07 54.58
N ILE A 867 9.16 35.33 54.26
CA ILE A 867 10.19 36.35 54.28
C ILE A 867 10.77 36.56 55.66
N ALA A 868 9.92 36.67 56.71
CA ALA A 868 10.33 36.84 58.10
C ALA A 868 11.08 35.61 58.64
N GLU A 869 10.67 34.41 58.25
CA GLU A 869 11.29 33.15 58.66
C GLU A 869 12.65 32.90 57.97
N ALA A 870 12.91 33.51 56.81
CA ALA A 870 14.16 33.35 56.07
C ALA A 870 15.41 33.68 56.93
N ALA A 871 15.33 34.71 57.75
CA ALA A 871 16.41 35.10 58.65
C ALA A 871 16.72 34.03 59.70
N LYS A 872 15.71 33.41 60.33
CA LYS A 872 15.91 32.36 61.30
C LYS A 872 16.46 31.06 60.69
N VAL A 873 15.95 30.72 59.48
CA VAL A 873 16.42 29.55 58.76
C VAL A 873 17.89 29.73 58.35
N LEU A 874 18.22 30.91 57.89
CA LEU A 874 19.62 31.24 57.55
C LEU A 874 20.53 31.20 58.78
N ALA A 875 20.12 31.79 59.94
CA ALA A 875 20.84 31.73 61.19
C ALA A 875 21.17 30.31 61.62
N GLY A 876 20.22 29.42 61.60
CA GLY A 876 20.39 27.99 61.88
C GLY A 876 21.29 27.22 60.93
N GLN A 877 21.64 27.78 59.78
CA GLN A 877 22.64 27.20 58.83
C GLN A 877 24.07 27.67 59.12
N ILE A 878 24.19 28.89 59.62
CA ILE A 878 25.48 29.55 59.84
C ILE A 878 26.05 29.13 61.24
N ASP A 879 25.22 28.86 62.21
CA ASP A 879 25.59 28.39 63.55
C ASP A 879 26.05 26.94 63.58
N LYS A 880 26.12 26.26 62.50
CA LYS A 880 26.61 24.88 62.36
C LYS A 880 27.96 24.89 61.62
#